data_62d61f43096cd3b427106b594ad32c56
#
_entry.id   62d61f43096cd3b427106b594ad32c56
#
_cell.length_a   1.000
_cell.length_b   1.000
_cell.length_c   1.000
_cell.angle_alpha   90.00
_cell.angle_beta   90.00
_cell.angle_gamma   90.00
#
_symmetry.space_group_name_H-M   'P 1'
#
loop_
_entity.id
_entity.type
_entity.pdbx_description
1 polymer ?
#
loop_
_entity_poly.entity_id
_entity_poly.type
_entity_poly.pdbx_seq_one_letter_code
_entity_poly.pdbx_strand_id
1 'polypeptide(L)'
;MPRYARLFCLFLLLTLRLPLGAALPELSSLDPIEYDEQAQRLVARGNAQLQIDDTRVTADRITYYRPFSLADADGQVVIDRAGLRMLAERMSYEAETGIFSIETLRTGSWPYYLNARSAGGTAEEAELNEVTLHYGAPGAFSPSIHAQSVAYRAGAAGTLHLKKATLRLGKIPLFYLPSYTHQLGRAPFHLDVTAGSDSELGTYLQTTSLLHITPWFRAGANLDFYSKRGALAGPTAQYLYHSATQSIVGAFSSGSLKDRGDANIDINGQPTPSSRGFAEWRHQQQIGERLQLTAALSYWSDSEVTRDFREDYFNQNRRPDHFAEASYSGGNYLLSAFGRFQTGDFYLTQERLPEVRLDIFPIPLLNTGAYHQASASYARLREDFLQKEDYSQATDYQRFDLNYRIQRPYRLSDWATLTPLAGTRLTHYQNQEMDTALATELGLNPRANTTRKLYEFGFDLEARAHASYPTVNKTWGINGLRHLVRPVARYRYTTGNEVNREIAAIERRAFDLDRPLINLGEQRSIDTFNPTHLLRIGIENRYQTRASGYGSRDLAALNFYQDVLLDKDDFERYDQESASTFDASWVELMLRPAPWLKFDLSARLKTHGLTLEQLVTRTALISGESWQIGLSTDMLRRQIDQYRIDFITKLNERYALFSDIRFDSQANAFTHTRVGIHTKIGNIWEVIYALSFRNNTTRESDFGFTVSLRLNDL
;
A
#
# COMPACT_ATOMS: atom_id res chain seq x y z
N MET A 1 -4.42 3.81 -17.34
CA MET A 1 -5.20 5.04 -17.11
C MET A 1 -5.47 5.97 -18.32
N PRO A 2 -4.76 5.98 -19.46
CA PRO A 2 -5.08 6.95 -20.53
C PRO A 2 -6.22 6.56 -21.49
N ARG A 3 -6.70 5.32 -21.50
CA ARG A 3 -7.71 4.88 -22.47
C ARG A 3 -9.14 5.37 -22.19
N TYR A 4 -9.55 5.43 -20.93
CA TYR A 4 -10.93 5.80 -20.56
C TYR A 4 -11.19 7.31 -20.63
N ALA A 5 -10.20 8.14 -20.28
CA ALA A 5 -10.30 9.59 -20.45
C ALA A 5 -10.37 9.99 -21.94
N ARG A 6 -9.70 9.28 -22.83
CA ARG A 6 -9.79 9.50 -24.27
C ARG A 6 -11.14 9.09 -24.86
N LEU A 7 -11.76 8.03 -24.34
CA LEU A 7 -13.10 7.61 -24.80
C LEU A 7 -14.17 8.62 -24.39
N PHE A 8 -14.11 9.19 -23.17
CA PHE A 8 -15.10 10.16 -22.71
C PHE A 8 -14.87 11.57 -23.28
N CYS A 9 -13.64 11.96 -23.56
CA CYS A 9 -13.37 13.16 -24.34
C CYS A 9 -13.90 13.05 -25.78
N LEU A 10 -13.89 11.84 -26.37
CA LEU A 10 -14.65 11.57 -27.60
C LEU A 10 -16.16 11.66 -27.39
N PHE A 11 -16.64 11.53 -26.17
CA PHE A 11 -18.03 11.41 -25.80
C PHE A 11 -18.81 12.73 -25.86
N LEU A 12 -18.19 13.83 -25.50
CA LEU A 12 -18.75 15.18 -25.66
C LEU A 12 -18.16 15.90 -26.90
N LEU A 13 -17.10 15.33 -27.46
CA LEU A 13 -16.43 15.85 -28.63
C LEU A 13 -17.09 15.30 -29.88
N LEU A 14 -18.15 15.89 -30.28
CA LEU A 14 -18.41 16.14 -31.68
C LEU A 14 -17.25 17.02 -32.23
N THR A 15 -16.03 16.47 -32.32
CA THR A 15 -14.99 17.13 -33.12
C THR A 15 -15.38 17.02 -34.59
N LEU A 16 -16.35 17.80 -34.99
CA LEU A 16 -16.61 18.13 -36.36
C LEU A 16 -15.55 19.16 -36.82
N ARG A 17 -14.27 18.78 -36.79
CA ARG A 17 -13.32 19.40 -37.70
C ARG A 17 -13.58 18.74 -39.05
N LEU A 18 -14.31 19.40 -39.89
CA LEU A 18 -14.23 19.12 -41.30
C LEU A 18 -12.78 19.41 -41.73
N PRO A 19 -11.99 18.42 -42.22
CA PRO A 19 -10.81 18.77 -43.00
C PRO A 19 -11.28 19.64 -44.17
N LEU A 20 -10.49 20.62 -44.61
CA LEU A 20 -10.73 21.36 -45.85
C LEU A 20 -10.84 20.32 -47.00
N GLY A 21 -12.07 19.98 -47.39
CA GLY A 21 -12.37 18.88 -48.32
C GLY A 21 -13.47 17.94 -47.78
N ALA A 22 -14.41 18.45 -46.96
CA ALA A 22 -15.53 17.67 -46.43
C ALA A 22 -16.32 16.98 -47.53
N ALA A 23 -16.57 15.69 -47.36
CA ALA A 23 -17.51 14.94 -48.18
C ALA A 23 -18.89 15.64 -48.11
N LEU A 24 -19.55 15.79 -49.25
CA LEU A 24 -20.90 16.35 -49.30
C LEU A 24 -21.81 15.49 -48.39
N PRO A 25 -22.65 16.11 -47.55
CA PRO A 25 -23.55 15.38 -46.69
C PRO A 25 -24.52 14.55 -47.53
N GLU A 26 -24.59 13.23 -47.21
CA GLU A 26 -25.52 12.32 -47.88
C GLU A 26 -26.82 12.29 -47.12
N LEU A 27 -27.92 12.73 -47.71
CA LEU A 27 -29.26 12.70 -47.15
C LEU A 27 -30.10 11.62 -47.85
N SER A 28 -30.73 10.74 -47.08
CA SER A 28 -31.62 9.70 -47.58
C SER A 28 -32.85 9.54 -46.68
N SER A 29 -33.95 9.01 -47.23
CA SER A 29 -35.18 8.76 -46.49
C SER A 29 -36.04 7.71 -47.17
N LEU A 30 -37.04 7.16 -46.44
CA LEU A 30 -38.04 6.25 -47.03
C LEU A 30 -39.00 7.01 -47.92
N ASP A 31 -39.38 8.24 -47.54
CA ASP A 31 -40.21 9.11 -48.37
C ASP A 31 -39.34 9.90 -49.33
N PRO A 32 -39.91 10.37 -50.47
CA PRO A 32 -39.19 11.23 -51.41
C PRO A 32 -38.69 12.51 -50.73
N ILE A 33 -37.42 12.86 -51.00
CA ILE A 33 -36.83 14.11 -50.47
C ILE A 33 -37.45 15.29 -51.17
N GLU A 34 -38.08 16.18 -50.40
CA GLU A 34 -38.67 17.45 -50.91
C GLU A 34 -37.59 18.53 -51.00
N TYR A 35 -37.48 19.21 -52.10
CA TYR A 35 -36.62 20.38 -52.28
C TYR A 35 -37.48 21.66 -52.35
N ASP A 36 -37.28 22.59 -51.43
CA ASP A 36 -37.87 23.91 -51.44
C ASP A 36 -36.86 24.89 -52.05
N GLU A 37 -37.12 25.30 -53.29
CA GLU A 37 -36.24 26.15 -54.05
C GLU A 37 -36.14 27.60 -53.50
N GLN A 38 -37.24 28.11 -52.90
CA GLN A 38 -37.25 29.45 -52.32
C GLN A 38 -36.45 29.53 -51.03
N ALA A 39 -36.55 28.50 -50.18
CA ALA A 39 -35.82 28.42 -48.94
C ALA A 39 -34.46 27.70 -49.07
N GLN A 40 -34.13 27.18 -50.24
CA GLN A 40 -32.90 26.41 -50.53
C GLN A 40 -32.66 25.28 -49.53
N ARG A 41 -33.73 24.55 -49.15
CA ARG A 41 -33.66 23.50 -48.15
C ARG A 41 -34.14 22.15 -48.69
N LEU A 42 -33.53 21.10 -48.20
CA LEU A 42 -33.93 19.72 -48.44
C LEU A 42 -34.66 19.18 -47.19
N VAL A 43 -35.81 18.55 -47.41
CA VAL A 43 -36.60 17.93 -46.30
C VAL A 43 -36.75 16.44 -46.59
N ALA A 44 -36.20 15.62 -45.71
CA ALA A 44 -36.30 14.19 -45.73
C ALA A 44 -37.23 13.75 -44.58
N ARG A 45 -38.17 12.80 -44.84
CA ARG A 45 -39.13 12.26 -43.86
C ARG A 45 -39.16 10.74 -43.95
N GLY A 46 -39.65 10.12 -42.89
CA GLY A 46 -39.76 8.67 -42.83
C GLY A 46 -38.36 8.02 -42.66
N ASN A 47 -37.91 7.86 -41.42
CA ASN A 47 -36.59 7.33 -41.08
C ASN A 47 -35.47 8.02 -41.86
N ALA A 48 -35.50 9.36 -41.88
CA ALA A 48 -34.53 10.19 -42.59
C ALA A 48 -33.12 9.94 -42.00
N GLN A 49 -32.11 9.81 -42.88
CA GLN A 49 -30.73 9.62 -42.49
C GLN A 49 -29.83 10.66 -43.14
N LEU A 50 -28.99 11.26 -42.31
CA LEU A 50 -27.94 12.16 -42.74
C LEU A 50 -26.59 11.61 -42.37
N GLN A 51 -25.71 11.41 -43.35
CA GLN A 51 -24.33 11.00 -43.14
C GLN A 51 -23.41 12.18 -43.39
N ILE A 52 -22.63 12.53 -42.36
CA ILE A 52 -21.56 13.55 -42.45
C ILE A 52 -20.30 12.92 -41.89
N ASP A 53 -19.30 12.64 -42.70
CA ASP A 53 -18.07 11.95 -42.35
C ASP A 53 -18.32 10.64 -41.56
N ASP A 54 -17.86 10.56 -40.31
CA ASP A 54 -18.01 9.41 -39.43
C ASP A 54 -19.31 9.44 -38.57
N THR A 55 -20.15 10.47 -38.77
CA THR A 55 -21.38 10.70 -38.00
C THR A 55 -22.61 10.39 -38.82
N ARG A 56 -23.47 9.50 -38.29
CA ARG A 56 -24.78 9.19 -38.85
C ARG A 56 -25.87 9.74 -37.91
N VAL A 57 -26.73 10.56 -38.48
CA VAL A 57 -27.94 11.05 -37.78
C VAL A 57 -29.16 10.40 -38.42
N THR A 58 -30.03 9.81 -37.62
CA THR A 58 -31.31 9.23 -38.04
C THR A 58 -32.43 9.94 -37.27
N ALA A 59 -33.50 10.34 -37.91
CA ALA A 59 -34.63 11.02 -37.29
C ALA A 59 -35.93 10.76 -38.06
N ASP A 60 -37.08 11.09 -37.48
CA ASP A 60 -38.34 11.04 -38.21
C ASP A 60 -38.35 12.06 -39.36
N ARG A 61 -37.71 13.21 -39.16
CA ARG A 61 -37.57 14.27 -40.12
C ARG A 61 -36.18 14.93 -40.04
N ILE A 62 -35.53 15.17 -41.17
CA ILE A 62 -34.30 15.96 -41.30
C ILE A 62 -34.53 17.06 -42.33
N THR A 63 -34.24 18.30 -41.92
CA THR A 63 -34.24 19.49 -42.81
C THR A 63 -32.83 20.01 -42.97
N TYR A 64 -32.29 20.04 -44.18
CA TYR A 64 -30.97 20.56 -44.46
C TYR A 64 -31.04 21.87 -45.24
N TYR A 65 -30.52 22.95 -44.66
CA TYR A 65 -30.49 24.30 -45.24
C TYR A 65 -29.11 24.52 -45.90
N ARG A 66 -29.07 24.47 -47.20
CA ARG A 66 -27.83 24.58 -47.98
C ARG A 66 -27.04 25.87 -47.75
N PRO A 67 -27.68 27.09 -47.73
CA PRO A 67 -26.97 28.35 -47.57
C PRO A 67 -26.25 28.49 -46.23
N PHE A 68 -26.68 27.77 -45.22
CA PHE A 68 -26.17 27.87 -43.86
C PHE A 68 -25.42 26.60 -43.41
N SER A 69 -25.34 25.59 -44.29
CA SER A 69 -24.79 24.29 -43.93
C SER A 69 -25.41 23.72 -42.62
N LEU A 70 -26.70 24.05 -42.38
CA LEU A 70 -27.42 23.76 -41.16
C LEU A 70 -28.33 22.54 -41.35
N ALA A 71 -28.22 21.57 -40.42
CA ALA A 71 -29.08 20.41 -40.37
C ALA A 71 -29.92 20.43 -39.09
N ASP A 72 -31.26 20.39 -39.27
CA ASP A 72 -32.22 20.22 -38.19
C ASP A 72 -32.83 18.83 -38.26
N ALA A 73 -32.68 18.05 -37.17
CA ALA A 73 -33.30 16.71 -37.03
C ALA A 73 -34.36 16.77 -35.92
N ASP A 74 -35.52 16.17 -36.20
CA ASP A 74 -36.69 16.27 -35.33
C ASP A 74 -37.38 14.89 -35.26
N GLY A 75 -37.75 14.48 -34.05
CA GLY A 75 -38.42 13.20 -33.73
C GLY A 75 -37.44 12.01 -33.71
N GLN A 76 -37.35 11.35 -32.60
CA GLN A 76 -36.57 10.13 -32.34
C GLN A 76 -35.13 10.19 -32.89
N VAL A 77 -34.46 11.31 -32.64
CA VAL A 77 -33.12 11.55 -33.19
C VAL A 77 -32.13 10.59 -32.57
N VAL A 78 -31.42 9.83 -33.43
CA VAL A 78 -30.31 8.94 -33.04
C VAL A 78 -29.05 9.42 -33.77
N ILE A 79 -28.03 9.69 -33.01
CA ILE A 79 -26.70 10.13 -33.52
C ILE A 79 -25.72 9.01 -33.19
N ASP A 80 -25.21 8.35 -34.21
CA ASP A 80 -24.16 7.33 -34.09
C ASP A 80 -22.82 7.89 -34.63
N ARG A 81 -21.79 7.89 -33.77
CA ARG A 81 -20.45 8.33 -34.13
C ARG A 81 -19.38 7.56 -33.37
N ALA A 82 -18.40 6.99 -34.08
CA ALA A 82 -17.24 6.30 -33.50
C ALA A 82 -17.58 5.30 -32.39
N GLY A 83 -18.72 4.56 -32.53
CA GLY A 83 -19.20 3.59 -31.54
C GLY A 83 -19.98 4.18 -30.37
N LEU A 84 -20.21 5.50 -30.35
CA LEU A 84 -21.04 6.18 -29.39
C LEU A 84 -22.43 6.45 -29.99
N ARG A 85 -23.46 6.15 -29.19
CA ARG A 85 -24.87 6.45 -29.53
C ARG A 85 -25.43 7.52 -28.59
N MET A 86 -26.00 8.59 -29.18
CA MET A 86 -26.75 9.63 -28.51
C MET A 86 -28.18 9.61 -28.97
N LEU A 87 -29.11 9.80 -28.07
CA LEU A 87 -30.54 9.88 -28.32
C LEU A 87 -31.02 11.29 -27.96
N ALA A 88 -31.87 11.86 -28.78
CA ALA A 88 -32.44 13.19 -28.59
C ALA A 88 -33.86 13.30 -29.15
N GLU A 89 -34.61 14.31 -28.77
CA GLU A 89 -35.87 14.65 -29.39
C GLU A 89 -35.67 15.59 -30.58
N ARG A 90 -34.72 16.52 -30.42
CA ARG A 90 -34.32 17.46 -31.49
C ARG A 90 -32.83 17.69 -31.49
N MET A 91 -32.29 17.94 -32.68
CA MET A 91 -30.88 18.33 -32.87
C MET A 91 -30.80 19.37 -33.97
N SER A 92 -30.01 20.42 -33.75
CA SER A 92 -29.58 21.37 -34.76
C SER A 92 -28.06 21.39 -34.85
N TYR A 93 -27.50 21.36 -36.04
CA TYR A 93 -26.07 21.32 -36.25
C TYR A 93 -25.66 22.19 -37.46
N GLU A 94 -24.78 23.15 -37.20
CA GLU A 94 -24.19 24.01 -38.22
C GLU A 94 -22.78 23.54 -38.60
N ALA A 95 -22.62 23.04 -39.82
CA ALA A 95 -21.39 22.38 -40.23
C ALA A 95 -20.19 23.33 -40.38
N GLU A 96 -20.41 24.60 -40.70
CA GLU A 96 -19.33 25.59 -40.86
C GLU A 96 -18.71 26.02 -39.52
N THR A 97 -19.51 26.22 -38.51
CA THR A 97 -19.06 26.69 -37.17
C THR A 97 -18.83 25.55 -36.18
N GLY A 98 -19.39 24.37 -36.47
CA GLY A 98 -19.40 23.23 -35.55
C GLY A 98 -20.31 23.42 -34.34
N ILE A 99 -21.19 24.44 -34.38
CA ILE A 99 -22.17 24.70 -33.31
C ILE A 99 -23.30 23.68 -33.37
N PHE A 100 -23.61 23.10 -32.22
CA PHE A 100 -24.74 22.19 -32.07
C PHE A 100 -25.71 22.63 -30.97
N SER A 101 -26.97 22.25 -31.10
CA SER A 101 -27.98 22.33 -30.06
C SER A 101 -28.78 21.04 -30.04
N ILE A 102 -28.96 20.45 -28.85
CA ILE A 102 -29.65 19.17 -28.67
C ILE A 102 -30.66 19.31 -27.53
N GLU A 103 -31.88 18.87 -27.76
CA GLU A 103 -32.94 18.78 -26.72
C GLU A 103 -33.12 17.34 -26.28
N THR A 104 -33.26 17.11 -24.97
CA THR A 104 -33.48 15.81 -24.33
C THR A 104 -32.36 14.81 -24.64
N LEU A 105 -31.13 15.23 -24.39
CA LEU A 105 -29.95 14.39 -24.63
C LEU A 105 -29.88 13.22 -23.66
N ARG A 106 -29.74 12.01 -24.20
CA ARG A 106 -29.37 10.78 -23.46
C ARG A 106 -28.22 10.10 -24.15
N THR A 107 -27.17 9.81 -23.39
CA THR A 107 -26.01 9.16 -23.96
C THR A 107 -25.26 8.39 -22.87
N GLY A 108 -24.46 7.43 -23.24
CA GLY A 108 -23.71 6.66 -22.26
C GLY A 108 -22.66 5.75 -22.86
N SER A 109 -21.55 5.68 -22.17
CA SER A 109 -20.50 4.68 -22.36
C SER A 109 -19.93 4.36 -20.98
N TRP A 110 -19.73 3.10 -20.73
CA TRP A 110 -19.17 2.64 -19.46
C TRP A 110 -17.89 3.40 -19.09
N PRO A 111 -17.75 3.93 -17.87
CA PRO A 111 -18.65 3.81 -16.71
C PRO A 111 -19.67 4.95 -16.57
N TYR A 112 -19.83 5.87 -17.51
CA TYR A 112 -20.69 7.04 -17.39
C TYR A 112 -21.92 6.98 -18.29
N TYR A 113 -23.04 7.45 -17.74
CA TYR A 113 -24.30 7.65 -18.45
C TYR A 113 -24.85 9.02 -18.12
N LEU A 114 -25.17 9.79 -19.14
CA LEU A 114 -25.57 11.20 -19.03
C LEU A 114 -26.97 11.41 -19.59
N ASN A 115 -27.80 12.11 -18.83
CA ASN A 115 -29.06 12.68 -19.28
C ASN A 115 -29.00 14.20 -19.09
N ALA A 116 -29.41 14.99 -20.08
CA ALA A 116 -29.53 16.43 -20.00
C ALA A 116 -30.80 16.89 -20.69
N ARG A 117 -31.44 17.93 -20.16
CA ARG A 117 -32.60 18.56 -20.81
C ARG A 117 -32.20 19.26 -22.09
N SER A 118 -31.07 19.94 -22.09
CA SER A 118 -30.51 20.55 -23.30
C SER A 118 -28.98 20.54 -23.22
N ALA A 119 -28.37 20.49 -24.42
CA ALA A 119 -26.92 20.63 -24.57
C ALA A 119 -26.66 21.52 -25.80
N GLY A 120 -25.71 22.46 -25.72
CA GLY A 120 -25.34 23.33 -26.83
C GLY A 120 -23.91 23.83 -26.69
N GLY A 121 -23.31 24.16 -27.82
CA GLY A 121 -21.93 24.65 -27.88
C GLY A 121 -21.16 24.13 -29.09
N THR A 122 -19.86 23.94 -28.88
CA THR A 122 -18.93 23.36 -29.87
C THR A 122 -18.28 22.13 -29.29
N ALA A 123 -17.43 21.50 -30.09
CA ALA A 123 -16.62 20.35 -29.65
C ALA A 123 -15.66 20.66 -28.51
N GLU A 124 -15.21 21.89 -28.37
CA GLU A 124 -14.22 22.29 -27.35
C GLU A 124 -14.91 22.77 -26.06
N GLU A 125 -16.05 23.42 -26.20
CA GLU A 125 -16.82 23.93 -25.06
C GLU A 125 -18.31 23.70 -25.26
N ALA A 126 -18.98 23.07 -24.29
CA ALA A 126 -20.42 22.85 -24.33
C ALA A 126 -21.05 23.18 -22.97
N GLU A 127 -22.26 23.71 -23.01
CA GLU A 127 -23.09 23.94 -21.84
C GLU A 127 -24.30 23.01 -21.87
N LEU A 128 -24.52 22.30 -20.75
CA LEU A 128 -25.63 21.39 -20.58
C LEU A 128 -26.50 21.86 -19.41
N ASN A 129 -27.79 21.70 -19.52
CA ASN A 129 -28.76 22.12 -18.51
C ASN A 129 -29.56 20.93 -17.98
N GLU A 130 -29.88 20.98 -16.68
CA GLU A 130 -30.59 19.92 -15.94
C GLU A 130 -29.97 18.54 -16.18
N VAL A 131 -28.73 18.42 -15.76
CA VAL A 131 -27.88 17.26 -16.05
C VAL A 131 -27.95 16.24 -14.93
N THR A 132 -28.06 14.97 -15.29
CA THR A 132 -27.79 13.85 -14.39
C THR A 132 -26.70 12.98 -15.01
N LEU A 133 -25.56 12.90 -14.33
CA LEU A 133 -24.43 12.04 -14.68
C LEU A 133 -24.42 10.84 -13.72
N HIS A 134 -24.64 9.64 -14.25
CA HIS A 134 -24.55 8.40 -13.50
C HIS A 134 -23.16 7.77 -13.65
N TYR A 135 -22.67 7.20 -12.57
CA TYR A 135 -21.48 6.35 -12.55
C TYR A 135 -21.93 4.88 -12.41
N GLY A 136 -21.66 4.08 -13.42
CA GLY A 136 -22.30 2.78 -13.62
C GLY A 136 -23.67 2.90 -14.28
N ALA A 137 -24.24 1.77 -14.67
CA ALA A 137 -25.57 1.74 -15.28
C ALA A 137 -26.63 2.37 -14.33
N PRO A 138 -27.55 3.23 -14.83
CA PRO A 138 -28.59 3.82 -14.01
C PRO A 138 -29.41 2.77 -13.27
N GLY A 139 -29.57 2.91 -11.94
CA GLY A 139 -30.27 1.96 -11.08
C GLY A 139 -30.54 2.52 -9.70
N ALA A 140 -31.17 1.73 -8.85
CA ALA A 140 -31.60 2.14 -7.51
C ALA A 140 -30.45 2.60 -6.60
N PHE A 141 -29.25 2.06 -6.80
CA PHE A 141 -28.04 2.35 -6.01
C PHE A 141 -26.88 2.87 -6.89
N SER A 142 -27.16 3.44 -8.08
CA SER A 142 -26.11 4.04 -8.89
C SER A 142 -25.70 5.38 -8.30
N PRO A 143 -24.38 5.62 -8.09
CA PRO A 143 -23.85 6.94 -7.77
C PRO A 143 -24.14 7.90 -8.92
N SER A 144 -24.61 9.10 -8.60
CA SER A 144 -24.92 10.10 -9.62
C SER A 144 -24.65 11.51 -9.13
N ILE A 145 -24.42 12.42 -10.09
CA ILE A 145 -24.35 13.85 -9.88
C ILE A 145 -25.53 14.46 -10.62
N HIS A 146 -26.36 15.18 -9.90
CA HIS A 146 -27.44 15.98 -10.48
C HIS A 146 -27.07 17.46 -10.38
N ALA A 147 -27.06 18.19 -11.48
CA ALA A 147 -26.65 19.59 -11.53
C ALA A 147 -27.63 20.43 -12.36
N GLN A 148 -27.81 21.71 -11.99
CA GLN A 148 -28.63 22.63 -12.72
C GLN A 148 -27.98 22.98 -14.07
N SER A 149 -26.67 23.25 -14.09
CA SER A 149 -25.92 23.44 -15.30
C SER A 149 -24.51 22.85 -15.20
N VAL A 150 -23.99 22.42 -16.34
CA VAL A 150 -22.65 21.84 -16.48
C VAL A 150 -21.95 22.51 -17.66
N ALA A 151 -20.83 23.15 -17.40
CA ALA A 151 -19.93 23.61 -18.44
C ALA A 151 -18.83 22.56 -18.65
N TYR A 152 -18.77 22.03 -19.85
CA TYR A 152 -17.72 21.11 -20.29
C TYR A 152 -16.62 21.87 -21.01
N ARG A 153 -15.36 21.54 -20.71
CA ARG A 153 -14.18 21.99 -21.44
C ARG A 153 -13.33 20.80 -21.84
N ALA A 154 -13.03 20.73 -23.14
CA ALA A 154 -12.12 19.72 -23.66
C ALA A 154 -10.70 19.96 -23.14
N GLY A 155 -10.00 18.87 -22.76
CA GLY A 155 -8.62 18.88 -22.28
C GLY A 155 -8.13 17.46 -22.06
N ALA A 156 -6.89 17.28 -21.67
CA ALA A 156 -6.26 15.97 -21.54
C ALA A 156 -7.01 14.98 -20.63
N ALA A 157 -7.84 15.47 -19.70
CA ALA A 157 -8.61 14.66 -18.75
C ALA A 157 -10.12 14.96 -18.76
N GLY A 158 -10.62 15.91 -19.57
CA GLY A 158 -12.01 16.34 -19.58
C GLY A 158 -12.52 16.79 -18.21
N THR A 159 -12.90 18.05 -18.09
CA THR A 159 -13.42 18.62 -16.83
C THR A 159 -14.85 19.10 -16.98
N LEU A 160 -15.67 18.79 -15.98
CA LEU A 160 -17.04 19.25 -15.86
C LEU A 160 -17.11 20.27 -14.72
N HIS A 161 -17.49 21.50 -15.02
CA HIS A 161 -17.81 22.51 -14.02
C HIS A 161 -19.32 22.53 -13.79
N LEU A 162 -19.74 22.05 -12.62
CA LEU A 162 -21.13 21.86 -12.27
C LEU A 162 -21.59 22.97 -11.30
N LYS A 163 -22.76 23.56 -11.57
CA LYS A 163 -23.41 24.50 -10.67
C LYS A 163 -24.61 23.85 -10.00
N LYS A 164 -24.78 24.11 -8.69
CA LYS A 164 -25.83 23.53 -7.85
C LYS A 164 -25.87 22.01 -7.97
N ALA A 165 -24.70 21.37 -7.76
CA ALA A 165 -24.55 19.94 -7.86
C ALA A 165 -25.06 19.24 -6.60
N THR A 166 -25.85 18.18 -6.77
CA THR A 166 -26.26 17.26 -5.72
C THR A 166 -25.71 15.88 -6.05
N LEU A 167 -24.85 15.35 -5.20
CA LEU A 167 -24.35 14.00 -5.31
C LEU A 167 -25.34 13.05 -4.65
N ARG A 168 -25.70 11.97 -5.33
CA ARG A 168 -26.75 11.05 -4.91
C ARG A 168 -26.30 9.60 -4.99
N LEU A 169 -26.86 8.79 -4.11
CA LEU A 169 -26.86 7.35 -4.22
C LEU A 169 -28.29 6.89 -4.55
N GLY A 170 -28.51 6.54 -5.81
CA GLY A 170 -29.87 6.37 -6.32
C GLY A 170 -30.71 7.63 -6.13
N LYS A 171 -31.76 7.55 -5.31
CA LYS A 171 -32.62 8.69 -4.98
C LYS A 171 -32.17 9.47 -3.74
N ILE A 172 -31.22 8.96 -2.96
CA ILE A 172 -30.79 9.54 -1.68
C ILE A 172 -29.77 10.64 -1.95
N PRO A 173 -30.02 11.90 -1.60
CA PRO A 173 -29.02 12.96 -1.69
C PRO A 173 -27.99 12.80 -0.55
N LEU A 174 -26.71 12.75 -0.91
CA LEU A 174 -25.60 12.63 0.06
C LEU A 174 -24.95 14.00 0.33
N PHE A 175 -24.71 14.77 -0.73
CA PHE A 175 -24.01 16.05 -0.63
C PHE A 175 -24.60 17.06 -1.59
N TYR A 176 -24.67 18.34 -1.15
CA TYR A 176 -24.99 19.48 -1.99
C TYR A 176 -23.82 20.43 -2.07
N LEU A 177 -23.43 20.80 -3.30
CA LEU A 177 -22.32 21.69 -3.58
C LEU A 177 -22.79 22.82 -4.51
N PRO A 178 -22.68 24.09 -4.09
CA PRO A 178 -23.04 25.23 -4.94
C PRO A 178 -22.26 25.25 -6.25
N SER A 179 -20.99 24.84 -6.21
CA SER A 179 -20.11 24.66 -7.37
C SER A 179 -19.24 23.43 -7.13
N TYR A 180 -19.07 22.63 -8.16
CA TYR A 180 -18.24 21.42 -8.11
C TYR A 180 -17.54 21.19 -9.43
N THR A 181 -16.25 20.85 -9.38
CA THR A 181 -15.48 20.48 -10.58
C THR A 181 -15.22 18.97 -10.54
N HIS A 182 -15.76 18.25 -11.51
CA HIS A 182 -15.57 16.82 -11.66
C HIS A 182 -14.61 16.51 -12.81
N GLN A 183 -13.64 15.65 -12.53
CA GLN A 183 -12.74 15.12 -13.54
C GLN A 183 -13.28 13.78 -14.05
N LEU A 184 -13.47 13.67 -15.36
CA LEU A 184 -13.91 12.43 -15.99
C LEU A 184 -12.86 11.32 -15.83
N GLY A 185 -13.32 10.07 -15.66
CA GLY A 185 -12.47 8.91 -15.38
C GLY A 185 -12.38 8.54 -13.90
N ARG A 186 -13.10 9.25 -13.01
CA ARG A 186 -13.14 8.97 -11.56
C ARG A 186 -14.58 8.83 -11.07
N ALA A 187 -14.78 8.02 -10.01
CA ALA A 187 -16.08 7.99 -9.34
C ALA A 187 -16.45 9.39 -8.79
N PRO A 188 -17.74 9.75 -8.72
CA PRO A 188 -18.19 11.06 -8.21
C PRO A 188 -17.76 11.33 -6.77
N PHE A 189 -17.68 10.30 -5.97
CA PHE A 189 -17.25 10.33 -4.58
C PHE A 189 -16.67 8.95 -4.21
N HIS A 190 -15.89 8.90 -3.14
CA HIS A 190 -15.50 7.65 -2.50
C HIS A 190 -16.46 7.36 -1.35
N LEU A 191 -16.92 6.12 -1.25
CA LEU A 191 -17.80 5.67 -0.17
C LEU A 191 -17.38 4.27 0.24
N ASP A 192 -17.08 4.12 1.54
CA ASP A 192 -16.81 2.85 2.21
C ASP A 192 -17.77 2.74 3.39
N VAL A 193 -18.60 1.71 3.41
CA VAL A 193 -19.62 1.49 4.44
C VAL A 193 -19.48 0.08 4.97
N THR A 194 -19.35 -0.07 6.27
CA THR A 194 -19.39 -1.36 6.94
C THR A 194 -20.50 -1.36 7.97
N ALA A 195 -21.46 -2.23 7.79
CA ALA A 195 -22.53 -2.50 8.75
C ALA A 195 -22.27 -3.86 9.41
N GLY A 196 -22.57 -3.95 10.69
CA GLY A 196 -22.32 -5.21 11.39
C GLY A 196 -23.02 -5.28 12.76
N SER A 197 -22.80 -6.38 13.42
CA SER A 197 -23.23 -6.59 14.80
C SER A 197 -22.26 -7.53 15.50
N ASP A 198 -21.87 -7.16 16.70
CA ASP A 198 -21.05 -7.97 17.61
C ASP A 198 -21.43 -7.71 19.07
N SER A 199 -20.82 -8.43 20.01
CA SER A 199 -21.13 -8.32 21.43
C SER A 199 -20.65 -7.00 22.05
N GLU A 200 -19.58 -6.40 21.52
CA GLU A 200 -18.92 -5.21 22.08
C GLU A 200 -19.52 -3.90 21.57
N LEU A 201 -19.67 -3.78 20.26
CA LEU A 201 -20.17 -2.56 19.58
C LEU A 201 -21.69 -2.52 19.50
N GLY A 202 -22.34 -3.70 19.62
CA GLY A 202 -23.74 -3.88 19.29
C GLY A 202 -23.95 -3.86 17.78
N THR A 203 -25.10 -3.40 17.32
CA THR A 203 -25.29 -3.13 15.89
C THR A 203 -24.59 -1.83 15.53
N TYR A 204 -23.83 -1.83 14.44
CA TYR A 204 -23.03 -0.67 14.04
C TYR A 204 -23.09 -0.39 12.55
N LEU A 205 -22.80 0.86 12.22
CA LEU A 205 -22.58 1.36 10.88
C LEU A 205 -21.33 2.24 10.91
N GLN A 206 -20.31 1.86 10.15
CA GLN A 206 -19.10 2.64 9.95
C GLN A 206 -19.11 3.20 8.54
N THR A 207 -18.84 4.48 8.38
CA THR A 207 -18.88 5.14 7.08
C THR A 207 -17.70 6.06 6.88
N THR A 208 -16.98 5.88 5.79
CA THR A 208 -15.98 6.83 5.30
C THR A 208 -16.41 7.35 3.95
N SER A 209 -16.57 8.65 3.84
CA SER A 209 -16.96 9.33 2.60
C SER A 209 -15.96 10.43 2.24
N LEU A 210 -15.54 10.48 0.96
CA LEU A 210 -14.62 11.48 0.45
C LEU A 210 -15.15 12.07 -0.86
N LEU A 211 -15.05 13.39 -0.99
CA LEU A 211 -15.36 14.15 -2.20
C LEU A 211 -14.09 14.64 -2.88
N HIS A 212 -14.07 14.67 -4.19
CA HIS A 212 -13.00 15.33 -4.94
C HIS A 212 -13.18 16.85 -4.86
N ILE A 213 -12.39 17.51 -4.02
CA ILE A 213 -12.37 18.98 -3.93
C ILE A 213 -11.57 19.57 -5.09
N THR A 214 -10.46 18.91 -5.43
CA THR A 214 -9.65 19.18 -6.61
C THR A 214 -9.23 17.86 -7.26
N PRO A 215 -8.65 17.86 -8.48
CA PRO A 215 -8.17 16.63 -9.12
C PRO A 215 -7.14 15.83 -8.28
N TRP A 216 -6.47 16.49 -7.36
CA TRP A 216 -5.40 15.90 -6.54
C TRP A 216 -5.76 15.80 -5.04
N PHE A 217 -6.90 16.36 -4.61
CA PHE A 217 -7.28 16.41 -3.21
C PHE A 217 -8.73 15.97 -3.00
N ARG A 218 -8.93 15.03 -2.08
CA ARG A 218 -10.23 14.56 -1.60
C ARG A 218 -10.37 14.88 -0.13
N ALA A 219 -11.54 15.32 0.30
CA ALA A 219 -11.85 15.55 1.71
C ALA A 219 -13.26 15.06 2.04
N GLY A 220 -13.47 14.71 3.30
CA GLY A 220 -14.75 14.20 3.77
C GLY A 220 -14.74 13.89 5.25
N ALA A 221 -15.51 12.88 5.65
CA ALA A 221 -15.68 12.53 7.05
C ALA A 221 -15.82 11.02 7.26
N ASN A 222 -15.38 10.59 8.45
CA ASN A 222 -15.79 9.35 9.08
C ASN A 222 -17.03 9.65 9.93
N LEU A 223 -18.10 8.89 9.73
CA LEU A 223 -19.35 9.02 10.47
C LEU A 223 -19.83 7.61 10.82
N ASP A 224 -19.66 7.24 12.09
CA ASP A 224 -20.01 5.91 12.54
C ASP A 224 -21.06 5.98 13.63
N PHE A 225 -21.83 4.93 13.71
CA PHE A 225 -22.82 4.73 14.76
C PHE A 225 -22.65 3.34 15.37
N TYR A 226 -22.63 3.28 16.68
CA TYR A 226 -22.53 2.05 17.47
C TYR A 226 -23.62 2.04 18.52
N SER A 227 -24.53 1.06 18.47
CA SER A 227 -25.72 1.05 19.36
C SER A 227 -25.35 0.99 20.84
N LYS A 228 -24.24 0.35 21.19
CA LYS A 228 -23.75 0.26 22.58
C LYS A 228 -22.74 1.34 22.96
N ARG A 229 -22.00 1.90 21.99
CA ARG A 229 -20.83 2.77 22.27
C ARG A 229 -21.07 4.25 21.93
N GLY A 230 -22.05 4.56 21.06
CA GLY A 230 -22.37 5.92 20.65
C GLY A 230 -22.03 6.24 19.20
N ALA A 231 -21.77 7.52 18.90
CA ALA A 231 -21.43 7.96 17.55
C ALA A 231 -20.00 8.51 17.49
N LEU A 232 -19.27 8.10 16.47
CA LEU A 232 -17.92 8.59 16.18
C LEU A 232 -18.00 9.48 14.93
N ALA A 233 -17.39 10.66 15.02
CA ALA A 233 -17.25 11.56 13.88
C ALA A 233 -15.86 12.17 13.82
N GLY A 234 -15.37 12.40 12.60
CA GLY A 234 -14.10 13.07 12.38
C GLY A 234 -13.79 13.32 10.91
N PRO A 235 -13.00 14.35 10.57
CA PRO A 235 -12.59 14.63 9.21
C PRO A 235 -11.64 13.55 8.66
N THR A 236 -11.72 13.35 7.35
CA THR A 236 -10.78 12.51 6.59
C THR A 236 -10.39 13.21 5.30
N ALA A 237 -9.18 13.00 4.82
CA ALA A 237 -8.68 13.58 3.59
C ALA A 237 -7.63 12.67 2.93
N GLN A 238 -7.54 12.78 1.61
CA GLN A 238 -6.50 12.10 0.81
C GLN A 238 -6.00 13.06 -0.26
N TYR A 239 -4.73 13.00 -0.55
CA TYR A 239 -4.13 13.79 -1.62
C TYR A 239 -3.11 12.96 -2.40
N LEU A 240 -3.13 13.17 -3.72
CA LEU A 240 -2.26 12.52 -4.68
C LEU A 240 -1.94 13.51 -5.79
N TYR A 241 -0.73 14.05 -5.76
CA TYR A 241 -0.25 15.01 -6.74
C TYR A 241 0.99 14.49 -7.43
N HIS A 242 1.02 14.56 -8.76
CA HIS A 242 2.17 14.21 -9.57
C HIS A 242 2.46 15.31 -10.58
N SER A 243 3.73 15.70 -10.68
CA SER A 243 4.27 16.58 -11.70
C SER A 243 5.58 16.01 -12.25
N ALA A 244 6.20 16.69 -13.19
CA ALA A 244 7.51 16.29 -13.71
C ALA A 244 8.62 16.34 -12.64
N THR A 245 8.47 17.16 -11.61
CA THR A 245 9.50 17.42 -10.61
C THR A 245 9.16 16.88 -9.22
N GLN A 246 7.91 16.53 -8.95
CA GLN A 246 7.52 16.03 -7.63
C GLN A 246 6.31 15.10 -7.65
N SER A 247 6.28 14.20 -6.69
CA SER A 247 5.15 13.34 -6.39
C SER A 247 4.82 13.47 -4.90
N ILE A 248 3.56 13.75 -4.58
CA ILE A 248 3.07 13.91 -3.21
C ILE A 248 1.90 12.95 -3.01
N VAL A 249 1.98 12.13 -1.98
CA VAL A 249 0.92 11.18 -1.59
C VAL A 249 0.69 11.31 -0.09
N GLY A 250 -0.55 11.34 0.32
CA GLY A 250 -0.85 11.30 1.74
C GLY A 250 -2.31 11.09 2.04
N ALA A 251 -2.57 10.77 3.31
CA ALA A 251 -3.90 10.54 3.85
C ALA A 251 -3.97 11.03 5.29
N PHE A 252 -5.10 11.59 5.64
CA PHE A 252 -5.48 11.96 7.00
C PHE A 252 -6.80 11.29 7.34
N SER A 253 -6.92 10.73 8.54
CA SER A 253 -8.16 10.14 9.06
C SER A 253 -8.24 10.40 10.55
N SER A 254 -9.40 10.81 11.04
CA SER A 254 -9.62 11.02 12.46
C SER A 254 -11.02 10.60 12.87
N GLY A 255 -11.22 10.46 14.16
CA GLY A 255 -12.51 10.20 14.73
C GLY A 255 -12.51 10.44 16.23
N SER A 256 -13.59 10.98 16.76
CA SER A 256 -13.81 11.14 18.20
C SER A 256 -15.23 10.75 18.57
N LEU A 257 -15.38 10.18 19.76
CA LEU A 257 -16.68 9.80 20.31
C LEU A 257 -16.69 9.98 21.82
N LYS A 258 -17.89 10.09 22.37
CA LYS A 258 -18.14 9.88 23.79
C LYS A 258 -18.62 8.42 23.96
N ASP A 259 -17.73 7.57 24.39
CA ASP A 259 -18.00 6.15 24.59
C ASP A 259 -18.95 5.93 25.76
N ARG A 260 -20.01 5.18 25.51
CA ARG A 260 -21.09 4.85 26.49
C ARG A 260 -21.05 3.40 26.92
N GLY A 261 -20.12 2.61 26.36
CA GLY A 261 -19.91 1.22 26.76
C GLY A 261 -19.26 1.09 28.13
N ASP A 262 -19.18 -0.13 28.61
CA ASP A 262 -18.41 -0.43 29.81
C ASP A 262 -16.94 -0.11 29.60
N ALA A 263 -16.29 0.43 30.63
CA ALA A 263 -14.88 0.77 30.56
C ALA A 263 -14.06 -0.51 30.40
N ASN A 264 -13.43 -0.68 29.23
CA ASN A 264 -12.42 -1.70 28.99
C ASN A 264 -11.13 -1.35 29.75
N ILE A 265 -10.27 -2.32 29.90
CA ILE A 265 -8.93 -2.12 30.49
C ILE A 265 -7.94 -1.94 29.34
N ASP A 266 -7.11 -0.90 29.45
CA ASP A 266 -6.04 -0.64 28.50
C ASP A 266 -4.85 -1.60 28.69
N ILE A 267 -3.80 -1.46 27.89
CA ILE A 267 -2.60 -2.28 27.96
C ILE A 267 -1.85 -2.17 29.30
N ASN A 268 -2.06 -1.07 30.05
CA ASN A 268 -1.45 -0.81 31.36
C ASN A 268 -2.34 -1.26 32.53
N GLY A 269 -3.50 -1.90 32.24
CA GLY A 269 -4.46 -2.30 33.25
C GLY A 269 -5.33 -1.15 33.80
N GLN A 270 -5.34 0.02 33.12
CA GLN A 270 -6.15 1.17 33.50
C GLN A 270 -7.47 1.19 32.73
N PRO A 271 -8.56 1.71 33.35
CA PRO A 271 -9.82 1.88 32.63
C PRO A 271 -9.68 2.82 31.44
N THR A 272 -10.23 2.46 30.28
CA THR A 272 -10.26 3.34 29.11
C THR A 272 -11.11 4.58 29.39
N PRO A 273 -10.70 5.78 28.88
CA PRO A 273 -11.44 7.02 29.10
C PRO A 273 -12.78 7.01 28.37
N SER A 274 -13.78 7.76 28.87
CA SER A 274 -15.08 7.92 28.21
C SER A 274 -15.01 8.80 26.95
N SER A 275 -14.08 9.73 26.87
CA SER A 275 -13.84 10.54 25.67
C SER A 275 -12.69 9.93 24.91
N ARG A 276 -13.00 9.33 23.76
CA ARG A 276 -12.02 8.56 22.98
C ARG A 276 -11.89 9.12 21.57
N GLY A 277 -10.69 8.98 21.00
CA GLY A 277 -10.47 9.45 19.65
C GLY A 277 -9.08 9.09 19.12
N PHE A 278 -8.96 9.20 17.80
CA PHE A 278 -7.72 9.00 17.08
C PHE A 278 -7.57 10.04 15.98
N ALA A 279 -6.31 10.31 15.59
CA ALA A 279 -5.95 11.08 14.41
C ALA A 279 -4.70 10.49 13.78
N GLU A 280 -4.81 10.14 12.51
CA GLU A 280 -3.77 9.49 11.73
C GLU A 280 -3.44 10.35 10.51
N TRP A 281 -2.17 10.67 10.32
CA TRP A 281 -1.70 11.34 9.12
C TRP A 281 -0.45 10.64 8.59
N ARG A 282 -0.45 10.37 7.28
CA ARG A 282 0.69 9.81 6.56
C ARG A 282 0.98 10.65 5.35
N HIS A 283 2.25 10.94 5.15
CA HIS A 283 2.73 11.77 4.07
C HIS A 283 3.99 11.19 3.47
N GLN A 284 4.04 11.17 2.15
CA GLN A 284 5.23 10.85 1.38
C GLN A 284 5.35 11.84 0.22
N GLN A 285 6.53 12.43 0.08
CA GLN A 285 6.83 13.36 -1.00
C GLN A 285 8.19 13.03 -1.61
N GLN A 286 8.21 12.91 -2.91
CA GLN A 286 9.43 12.83 -3.71
C GLN A 286 9.65 14.17 -4.39
N ILE A 287 10.82 14.78 -4.23
CA ILE A 287 11.21 16.06 -4.85
C ILE A 287 12.41 15.79 -5.73
N GLY A 288 12.23 15.94 -7.05
CA GLY A 288 13.20 15.50 -8.03
C GLY A 288 13.48 13.99 -7.88
N GLU A 289 14.69 13.58 -8.27
CA GLU A 289 15.12 12.17 -8.21
C GLU A 289 15.78 11.79 -6.87
N ARG A 290 16.12 12.77 -6.03
CA ARG A 290 17.06 12.59 -4.93
C ARG A 290 16.51 12.83 -3.54
N LEU A 291 15.52 13.72 -3.37
CA LEU A 291 14.99 14.07 -2.05
C LEU A 291 13.65 13.39 -1.82
N GLN A 292 13.57 12.61 -0.75
CA GLN A 292 12.35 11.99 -0.26
C GLN A 292 12.02 12.52 1.13
N LEU A 293 10.77 12.90 1.34
CA LEU A 293 10.22 13.26 2.63
C LEU A 293 9.14 12.23 3.00
N THR A 294 9.19 11.75 4.23
CA THR A 294 8.19 10.81 4.76
C THR A 294 7.80 11.25 6.17
N ALA A 295 6.51 11.27 6.47
CA ALA A 295 6.03 11.54 7.81
C ALA A 295 4.82 10.66 8.16
N ALA A 296 4.75 10.27 9.42
CA ALA A 296 3.60 9.64 10.03
C ALA A 296 3.33 10.28 11.38
N LEU A 297 2.07 10.65 11.62
CA LEU A 297 1.58 11.12 12.91
C LEU A 297 0.37 10.28 13.28
N SER A 298 0.40 9.63 14.44
CA SER A 298 -0.62 8.71 14.92
C SER A 298 -0.98 9.07 16.37
N TYR A 299 -2.05 9.82 16.58
CA TYR A 299 -2.54 10.13 17.92
C TYR A 299 -3.68 9.18 18.29
N TRP A 300 -3.56 8.53 19.43
CA TRP A 300 -4.61 7.70 20.05
C TRP A 300 -4.86 8.18 21.48
N SER A 301 -6.12 8.25 21.87
CA SER A 301 -6.51 8.65 23.23
C SER A 301 -6.16 7.58 24.28
N ASP A 302 -6.13 6.33 23.86
CA ASP A 302 -5.84 5.14 24.67
C ASP A 302 -5.37 4.00 23.76
N SER A 303 -4.78 2.94 24.32
CA SER A 303 -4.21 1.83 23.56
C SER A 303 -5.25 1.02 22.76
N GLU A 304 -6.53 1.12 23.11
CA GLU A 304 -7.61 0.30 22.59
C GLU A 304 -8.52 1.01 21.59
N VAL A 305 -8.40 2.33 21.42
CA VAL A 305 -9.34 3.12 20.60
C VAL A 305 -9.41 2.66 19.15
N THR A 306 -8.26 2.40 18.51
CA THR A 306 -8.23 1.91 17.12
C THR A 306 -8.58 0.43 17.03
N ARG A 307 -8.27 -0.36 18.05
CA ARG A 307 -8.66 -1.76 18.14
C ARG A 307 -10.17 -1.93 18.23
N ASP A 308 -10.84 -1.10 19.05
CA ASP A 308 -12.28 -1.15 19.22
C ASP A 308 -13.05 -0.59 18.02
N PHE A 309 -12.59 0.52 17.43
CA PHE A 309 -13.38 1.26 16.44
C PHE A 309 -12.82 1.23 15.01
N ARG A 310 -11.59 0.76 14.82
CA ARG A 310 -10.91 0.67 13.50
C ARG A 310 -10.04 -0.58 13.43
N GLU A 311 -10.64 -1.72 13.67
CA GLU A 311 -9.92 -3.00 13.78
C GLU A 311 -9.04 -3.34 12.58
N ASP A 312 -9.52 -3.15 11.35
CA ASP A 312 -8.72 -3.40 10.15
C ASP A 312 -7.47 -2.52 10.10
N TYR A 313 -7.57 -1.27 10.57
CA TYR A 313 -6.44 -0.38 10.72
C TYR A 313 -5.48 -0.84 11.84
N PHE A 314 -6.03 -1.19 13.01
CA PHE A 314 -5.25 -1.70 14.15
C PHE A 314 -4.48 -2.98 13.80
N ASN A 315 -5.09 -3.90 13.05
CA ASN A 315 -4.42 -5.14 12.64
C ASN A 315 -3.20 -4.91 11.75
N GLN A 316 -3.16 -3.80 11.02
CA GLN A 316 -2.04 -3.37 10.20
C GLN A 316 -1.03 -2.52 10.98
N ASN A 317 -1.49 -1.75 11.97
CA ASN A 317 -0.71 -0.76 12.71
C ASN A 317 -1.06 -0.87 14.21
N ARG A 318 -0.43 -1.82 14.89
CA ARG A 318 -0.75 -2.14 16.29
C ARG A 318 -0.20 -1.13 17.30
N ARG A 319 0.64 -0.20 16.87
CA ARG A 319 1.24 0.84 17.71
C ARG A 319 1.20 2.18 16.99
N PRO A 320 0.89 3.27 17.69
CA PRO A 320 1.05 4.60 17.12
C PRO A 320 2.53 4.87 16.85
N ASP A 321 2.84 5.55 15.75
CA ASP A 321 4.19 5.99 15.43
C ASP A 321 4.17 7.43 14.94
N HIS A 322 5.07 8.26 15.46
CA HIS A 322 5.18 9.67 15.16
C HIS A 322 6.59 9.97 14.69
N PHE A 323 6.76 10.08 13.40
CA PHE A 323 8.07 10.40 12.84
C PHE A 323 7.99 11.30 11.62
N ALA A 324 9.08 12.00 11.36
CA ALA A 324 9.36 12.67 10.11
C ALA A 324 10.78 12.34 9.67
N GLU A 325 10.95 12.07 8.39
CA GLU A 325 12.23 11.76 7.77
C GLU A 325 12.41 12.54 6.47
N ALA A 326 13.59 13.10 6.30
CA ALA A 326 14.07 13.64 5.05
C ALA A 326 15.32 12.86 4.63
N SER A 327 15.30 12.22 3.45
CA SER A 327 16.42 11.46 2.92
C SER A 327 16.83 11.98 1.55
N TYR A 328 18.15 12.25 1.39
CA TYR A 328 18.74 12.72 0.17
C TYR A 328 19.72 11.69 -0.37
N SER A 329 19.44 11.16 -1.56
CA SER A 329 20.26 10.18 -2.24
C SER A 329 21.26 10.87 -3.18
N GLY A 330 22.55 10.85 -2.81
CA GLY A 330 23.63 11.25 -3.69
C GLY A 330 24.06 10.13 -4.64
N GLY A 331 25.16 10.34 -5.39
CA GLY A 331 25.72 9.30 -6.27
C GLY A 331 26.22 8.10 -5.47
N ASN A 332 26.97 8.34 -4.39
CA ASN A 332 27.61 7.32 -3.57
C ASN A 332 27.27 7.46 -2.08
N TYR A 333 26.28 8.26 -1.71
CA TYR A 333 25.93 8.48 -0.32
C TYR A 333 24.42 8.69 -0.13
N LEU A 334 23.98 8.43 1.08
CA LEU A 334 22.64 8.74 1.58
C LEU A 334 22.79 9.63 2.81
N LEU A 335 22.18 10.80 2.79
CA LEU A 335 22.04 11.68 3.95
C LEU A 335 20.61 11.63 4.43
N SER A 336 20.38 11.33 5.71
CA SER A 336 19.05 11.33 6.29
C SER A 336 18.99 12.19 7.56
N ALA A 337 17.86 12.85 7.76
CA ALA A 337 17.48 13.51 9.00
C ALA A 337 16.15 12.92 9.47
N PHE A 338 16.11 12.40 10.67
CA PHE A 338 14.98 11.66 11.23
C PHE A 338 14.62 12.19 12.60
N GLY A 339 13.32 12.35 12.84
CA GLY A 339 12.78 12.68 14.15
C GLY A 339 11.64 11.73 14.52
N ARG A 340 11.67 11.15 15.72
CA ARG A 340 10.60 10.33 16.31
C ARG A 340 10.35 10.77 17.72
N PHE A 341 9.07 10.91 18.10
CA PHE A 341 8.67 11.33 19.44
C PHE A 341 7.47 10.51 19.95
N GLN A 342 7.33 10.43 21.25
CA GLN A 342 6.23 9.73 21.92
C GLN A 342 5.09 10.72 22.20
N THR A 343 3.84 10.29 21.94
CA THR A 343 2.64 11.13 22.16
C THR A 343 1.68 10.57 23.19
N GLY A 344 1.93 9.37 23.72
CA GLY A 344 1.07 8.73 24.73
C GLY A 344 1.89 7.86 25.67
N ASP A 345 1.32 7.53 26.81
CA ASP A 345 2.02 6.83 27.92
C ASP A 345 1.79 5.32 27.91
N PHE A 346 1.07 4.79 26.92
CA PHE A 346 0.69 3.38 26.86
C PHE A 346 1.57 2.50 25.95
N TYR A 347 2.46 3.10 25.14
CA TYR A 347 3.47 2.37 24.38
C TYR A 347 4.84 2.99 24.58
N LEU A 348 5.82 2.14 24.88
CA LEU A 348 7.21 2.55 24.94
C LEU A 348 7.73 2.86 23.55
N THR A 349 8.23 4.08 23.35
CA THR A 349 8.81 4.55 22.10
C THR A 349 10.25 5.01 22.31
N GLN A 350 11.15 4.53 21.46
CA GLN A 350 12.53 5.03 21.40
C GLN A 350 12.53 6.35 20.64
N GLU A 351 12.54 7.46 21.35
CA GLU A 351 12.56 8.80 20.77
C GLU A 351 13.93 9.11 20.16
N ARG A 352 13.93 9.85 19.06
CA ARG A 352 15.12 10.34 18.35
C ARG A 352 14.89 11.80 17.96
N LEU A 353 15.52 12.72 18.64
CA LEU A 353 15.21 14.16 18.55
C LEU A 353 16.45 15.06 18.49
N PRO A 354 17.07 15.23 17.31
CA PRO A 354 16.96 14.50 16.04
C PRO A 354 17.95 13.33 15.92
N GLU A 355 17.84 12.54 14.86
CA GLU A 355 18.94 11.76 14.33
C GLU A 355 19.35 12.31 12.95
N VAL A 356 20.62 12.59 12.73
CA VAL A 356 21.19 12.92 11.42
C VAL A 356 22.23 11.87 11.08
N ARG A 357 22.13 11.28 9.89
CA ARG A 357 22.96 10.16 9.45
C ARG A 357 23.45 10.34 8.03
N LEU A 358 24.73 10.10 7.83
CA LEU A 358 25.39 10.00 6.54
C LEU A 358 25.91 8.58 6.34
N ASP A 359 25.45 7.90 5.29
CA ASP A 359 25.96 6.61 4.83
C ASP A 359 26.71 6.81 3.51
N ILE A 360 27.97 6.40 3.45
CA ILE A 360 28.81 6.37 2.25
C ILE A 360 28.90 4.93 1.79
N PHE A 361 28.37 4.65 0.59
CA PHE A 361 28.39 3.32 -0.01
C PHE A 361 29.80 2.91 -0.43
N PRO A 362 30.07 1.61 -0.68
CA PRO A 362 31.40 1.16 -1.08
C PRO A 362 31.90 1.87 -2.33
N ILE A 363 32.97 2.62 -2.19
CA ILE A 363 33.66 3.32 -3.29
C ILE A 363 35.10 2.83 -3.41
N PRO A 364 35.67 2.80 -4.62
CA PRO A 364 37.09 2.40 -4.81
C PRO A 364 38.02 3.31 -4.02
N LEU A 365 38.97 2.71 -3.32
CA LEU A 365 40.05 3.42 -2.64
C LEU A 365 41.20 3.62 -3.62
N LEU A 366 41.22 4.75 -4.31
CA LEU A 366 42.20 5.04 -5.36
C LEU A 366 42.29 3.88 -6.36
N ASN A 367 43.51 3.55 -6.81
CA ASN A 367 43.78 2.44 -7.73
C ASN A 367 44.26 1.16 -7.01
N THR A 368 43.93 0.99 -5.72
CA THR A 368 44.39 -0.13 -4.90
C THR A 368 43.62 -1.43 -5.13
N GLY A 369 42.47 -1.37 -5.80
CA GLY A 369 41.52 -2.49 -5.90
C GLY A 369 40.73 -2.76 -4.61
N ALA A 370 40.96 -1.96 -3.56
CA ALA A 370 40.16 -1.99 -2.35
C ALA A 370 38.97 -1.03 -2.45
N TYR A 371 37.97 -1.32 -1.64
CA TYR A 371 36.77 -0.48 -1.48
C TYR A 371 36.66 -0.05 -0.02
N HIS A 372 36.23 1.18 0.21
CA HIS A 372 35.94 1.65 1.54
C HIS A 372 34.49 2.14 1.62
N GLN A 373 33.90 2.06 2.80
CA GLN A 373 32.60 2.54 3.14
C GLN A 373 32.63 3.14 4.53
N ALA A 374 31.71 4.10 4.79
CA ALA A 374 31.62 4.75 6.08
C ALA A 374 30.17 5.05 6.43
N SER A 375 29.88 5.15 7.71
CA SER A 375 28.66 5.80 8.16
C SER A 375 28.96 6.66 9.39
N ALA A 376 28.31 7.81 9.48
CA ALA A 376 28.40 8.70 10.62
C ALA A 376 26.99 9.15 11.03
N SER A 377 26.72 9.15 12.33
CA SER A 377 25.43 9.66 12.83
C SER A 377 25.60 10.42 14.14
N TYR A 378 24.70 11.38 14.33
CA TYR A 378 24.42 12.01 15.59
C TYR A 378 22.96 11.77 15.92
N ALA A 379 22.67 11.35 17.16
CA ALA A 379 21.31 11.17 17.65
C ALA A 379 21.19 11.65 19.10
N ARG A 380 20.11 12.35 19.41
CA ARG A 380 19.63 12.50 20.77
C ARG A 380 18.52 11.47 20.98
N LEU A 381 18.73 10.58 21.93
CA LEU A 381 17.86 9.45 22.22
C LEU A 381 17.22 9.64 23.59
N ARG A 382 15.94 9.32 23.67
CA ARG A 382 15.19 9.31 24.92
C ARG A 382 14.20 8.16 24.93
N GLU A 383 14.01 7.55 26.09
CA GLU A 383 13.01 6.51 26.32
C GLU A 383 12.39 6.73 27.69
N ASP A 384 11.08 6.99 27.75
CA ASP A 384 10.33 7.16 28.98
C ASP A 384 9.67 5.80 29.29
N PHE A 385 10.15 5.10 30.31
CA PHE A 385 9.52 3.88 30.80
C PHE A 385 8.19 4.23 31.47
N LEU A 386 7.19 3.37 31.25
CA LEU A 386 5.87 3.49 31.85
C LEU A 386 5.98 3.70 33.38
N GLN A 387 5.26 4.69 33.90
CA GLN A 387 5.23 5.01 35.32
C GLN A 387 4.88 3.79 36.17
N LYS A 388 5.83 3.28 36.92
CA LYS A 388 5.53 2.58 38.18
C LYS A 388 5.30 3.65 39.25
N GLU A 389 4.42 3.39 40.19
CA GLU A 389 3.87 4.37 41.15
C GLU A 389 4.88 5.29 41.86
N ASP A 390 6.18 5.01 41.81
CA ASP A 390 7.18 5.69 42.62
C ASP A 390 8.28 6.48 41.86
N TYR A 391 8.43 6.38 40.51
CA TYR A 391 9.45 7.16 39.78
C TYR A 391 9.25 7.21 38.26
N SER A 392 9.60 8.35 37.68
CA SER A 392 9.70 8.53 36.24
C SER A 392 11.00 7.87 35.74
N GLN A 393 10.87 6.79 34.99
CA GLN A 393 12.02 6.03 34.47
C GLN A 393 12.42 6.56 33.08
N ALA A 394 12.89 7.79 32.99
CA ALA A 394 13.41 8.31 31.73
C ALA A 394 14.90 8.01 31.57
N THR A 395 15.30 7.64 30.38
CA THR A 395 16.68 7.55 29.94
C THR A 395 16.90 8.51 28.79
N ASP A 396 17.87 9.41 28.88
CA ASP A 396 18.21 10.40 27.83
C ASP A 396 19.74 10.43 27.63
N TYR A 397 20.18 10.53 26.40
CA TYR A 397 21.57 10.81 26.05
C TYR A 397 21.74 11.26 24.60
N GLN A 398 22.90 11.85 24.32
CA GLN A 398 23.36 12.14 22.97
C GLN A 398 24.39 11.09 22.55
N ARG A 399 24.31 10.69 21.28
CA ARG A 399 25.21 9.67 20.72
C ARG A 399 25.80 10.14 19.39
N PHE A 400 27.13 10.06 19.29
CA PHE A 400 27.88 10.17 18.05
C PHE A 400 28.39 8.78 17.69
N ASP A 401 28.10 8.32 16.48
CA ASP A 401 28.52 7.02 15.98
C ASP A 401 29.22 7.17 14.65
N LEU A 402 30.42 6.60 14.53
CA LEU A 402 31.22 6.57 13.31
C LEU A 402 31.64 5.14 13.03
N ASN A 403 31.30 4.64 11.87
CA ASN A 403 31.76 3.34 11.39
C ASN A 403 32.53 3.51 10.08
N TYR A 404 33.68 2.85 9.96
CA TYR A 404 34.50 2.84 8.76
C TYR A 404 34.99 1.43 8.47
N ARG A 405 34.89 1.00 7.21
CA ARG A 405 35.33 -0.33 6.78
C ARG A 405 36.08 -0.25 5.45
N ILE A 406 37.17 -1.04 5.33
CA ILE A 406 37.88 -1.31 4.10
C ILE A 406 37.75 -2.79 3.79
N GLN A 407 37.59 -3.12 2.53
CA GLN A 407 37.57 -4.50 2.02
C GLN A 407 38.23 -4.58 0.65
N ARG A 408 38.89 -5.69 0.36
CA ARG A 408 39.51 -5.90 -0.94
C ARG A 408 39.19 -7.28 -1.50
N PRO A 409 38.36 -7.40 -2.55
CA PRO A 409 38.11 -8.66 -3.21
C PRO A 409 39.36 -9.15 -3.96
N TYR A 410 39.80 -10.36 -3.69
CA TYR A 410 40.83 -11.08 -4.43
C TYR A 410 40.19 -12.24 -5.16
N ARG A 411 40.33 -12.27 -6.46
CA ARG A 411 39.93 -13.40 -7.29
C ARG A 411 41.01 -14.47 -7.16
N LEU A 412 40.74 -15.53 -6.37
CA LEU A 412 41.66 -16.66 -6.19
C LEU A 412 41.66 -17.54 -7.44
N SER A 413 40.51 -17.69 -8.08
CA SER A 413 40.29 -18.44 -9.31
C SER A 413 39.04 -17.92 -10.00
N ASP A 414 38.65 -18.49 -11.15
CA ASP A 414 37.39 -18.14 -11.85
C ASP A 414 36.14 -18.49 -11.05
N TRP A 415 36.28 -19.40 -10.10
CA TRP A 415 35.20 -19.92 -9.28
C TRP A 415 35.27 -19.52 -7.79
N ALA A 416 36.34 -18.84 -7.35
CA ALA A 416 36.52 -18.49 -5.93
C ALA A 416 37.01 -17.04 -5.73
N THR A 417 36.44 -16.36 -4.76
CA THR A 417 36.76 -15.00 -4.34
C THR A 417 36.98 -14.96 -2.84
N LEU A 418 38.10 -14.38 -2.39
CA LEU A 418 38.37 -14.07 -1.01
C LEU A 418 38.33 -12.55 -0.81
N THR A 419 37.53 -12.08 0.14
CA THR A 419 37.43 -10.65 0.45
C THR A 419 37.80 -10.41 1.92
N PRO A 420 39.09 -10.20 2.23
CA PRO A 420 39.48 -9.71 3.55
C PRO A 420 38.88 -8.32 3.81
N LEU A 421 38.58 -8.05 5.06
CA LEU A 421 38.07 -6.78 5.53
C LEU A 421 38.63 -6.40 6.88
N ALA A 422 38.70 -5.10 7.11
CA ALA A 422 39.00 -4.50 8.41
C ALA A 422 38.09 -3.30 8.61
N GLY A 423 37.61 -3.11 9.84
CA GLY A 423 36.72 -2.03 10.17
C GLY A 423 36.94 -1.50 11.59
N THR A 424 36.38 -0.34 11.84
CA THR A 424 36.33 0.27 13.18
C THR A 424 35.02 0.97 13.38
N ARG A 425 34.50 0.92 14.60
CA ARG A 425 33.33 1.67 15.01
C ARG A 425 33.61 2.39 16.31
N LEU A 426 33.39 3.70 16.30
CA LEU A 426 33.58 4.58 17.44
C LEU A 426 32.20 5.13 17.82
N THR A 427 31.74 4.83 19.02
CA THR A 427 30.46 5.36 19.52
C THR A 427 30.72 6.13 20.80
N HIS A 428 30.42 7.41 20.80
CA HIS A 428 30.56 8.30 21.96
C HIS A 428 29.19 8.67 22.51
N TYR A 429 28.96 8.37 23.77
CA TYR A 429 27.77 8.69 24.54
C TYR A 429 28.09 9.90 25.42
N GLN A 430 27.19 10.88 25.41
CA GLN A 430 27.36 12.12 26.14
C GLN A 430 26.06 12.47 26.87
N ASN A 431 26.21 13.04 28.08
CA ASN A 431 25.08 13.47 28.93
C ASN A 431 24.07 12.33 29.18
N GLN A 432 24.59 11.14 29.54
CA GLN A 432 23.71 10.03 29.91
C GLN A 432 23.06 10.31 31.25
N GLU A 433 21.72 10.31 31.24
CA GLU A 433 20.87 10.42 32.40
C GLU A 433 20.00 9.16 32.51
N MET A 434 19.99 8.52 33.66
CA MET A 434 19.17 7.36 33.98
C MET A 434 18.83 7.38 35.46
N ASP A 435 17.61 7.02 35.81
CA ASP A 435 17.20 6.88 37.19
C ASP A 435 18.09 5.86 37.93
N THR A 436 18.54 6.21 39.15
CA THR A 436 19.47 5.39 39.94
C THR A 436 18.85 4.06 40.36
N ALA A 437 17.55 4.02 40.63
CA ALA A 437 16.85 2.79 41.01
C ALA A 437 16.75 1.85 39.83
N LEU A 438 16.42 2.39 38.64
CA LEU A 438 16.39 1.62 37.39
C LEU A 438 17.78 1.10 37.03
N ALA A 439 18.82 1.92 37.13
CA ALA A 439 20.20 1.50 36.88
C ALA A 439 20.61 0.35 37.80
N THR A 440 20.25 0.41 39.08
CA THR A 440 20.53 -0.65 40.06
C THR A 440 19.76 -1.93 39.72
N GLU A 441 18.49 -1.84 39.37
CA GLU A 441 17.65 -2.99 38.98
C GLU A 441 18.23 -3.72 37.75
N LEU A 442 18.73 -2.95 36.78
CA LEU A 442 19.33 -3.48 35.56
C LEU A 442 20.82 -3.87 35.71
N GLY A 443 21.43 -3.68 36.88
CA GLY A 443 22.84 -3.97 37.10
C GLY A 443 23.80 -3.08 36.30
N LEU A 444 23.35 -1.86 35.95
CA LEU A 444 24.09 -0.87 35.19
C LEU A 444 24.79 0.13 36.09
N ASN A 445 25.85 0.76 35.61
CA ASN A 445 26.54 1.90 36.23
C ASN A 445 26.81 2.97 35.16
N PRO A 446 25.75 3.64 34.65
CA PRO A 446 25.89 4.59 33.57
C PRO A 446 26.83 5.72 33.92
N ARG A 447 27.72 6.08 33.00
CA ARG A 447 28.59 7.25 33.12
C ARG A 447 28.06 8.36 32.24
N ALA A 448 28.10 9.61 32.72
CA ALA A 448 27.65 10.76 31.96
C ALA A 448 28.28 10.82 30.54
N ASN A 449 29.54 10.42 30.43
CA ASN A 449 30.23 10.31 29.13
C ASN A 449 30.99 8.99 29.06
N THR A 450 30.77 8.26 27.96
CA THR A 450 31.42 6.98 27.72
C THR A 450 31.73 6.85 26.22
N THR A 451 32.89 6.23 25.89
CA THR A 451 33.28 5.98 24.50
C THR A 451 33.53 4.50 24.28
N ARG A 452 32.75 3.89 23.40
CA ARG A 452 33.02 2.54 22.92
C ARG A 452 33.85 2.59 21.65
N LYS A 453 34.88 1.75 21.61
CA LYS A 453 35.78 1.57 20.46
C LYS A 453 35.77 0.10 20.10
N LEU A 454 35.33 -0.22 18.89
CA LEU A 454 35.28 -1.56 18.36
C LEU A 454 36.12 -1.66 17.08
N TYR A 455 36.80 -2.75 16.92
CA TYR A 455 37.62 -3.07 15.75
C TYR A 455 37.14 -4.41 15.20
N GLU A 456 36.95 -4.46 13.89
CA GLU A 456 36.51 -5.65 13.17
C GLU A 456 37.60 -6.11 12.21
N PHE A 457 37.90 -7.39 12.24
CA PHE A 457 38.76 -8.07 11.27
C PHE A 457 38.05 -9.31 10.76
N GLY A 458 38.19 -9.58 9.47
CA GLY A 458 37.52 -10.74 8.93
C GLY A 458 37.76 -10.97 7.46
N PHE A 459 37.10 -11.96 6.95
CA PHE A 459 37.04 -12.23 5.52
C PHE A 459 35.73 -12.88 5.10
N ASP A 460 35.39 -12.70 3.84
CA ASP A 460 34.37 -13.47 3.13
C ASP A 460 35.06 -14.33 2.08
N LEU A 461 34.86 -15.63 2.16
CA LEU A 461 35.26 -16.60 1.13
C LEU A 461 33.98 -17.12 0.46
N GLU A 462 33.98 -17.01 -0.85
CA GLU A 462 32.86 -17.41 -1.69
C GLU A 462 33.38 -18.22 -2.87
N ALA A 463 32.80 -19.38 -3.08
CA ALA A 463 33.03 -20.19 -4.26
C ALA A 463 31.76 -20.38 -5.06
N ARG A 464 31.86 -20.60 -6.37
CA ARG A 464 30.74 -20.76 -7.28
C ARG A 464 30.99 -21.92 -8.22
N ALA A 465 30.06 -22.85 -8.22
CA ALA A 465 30.04 -23.96 -9.17
C ALA A 465 28.64 -24.06 -9.80
N HIS A 466 28.59 -24.59 -11.01
CA HIS A 466 27.32 -24.90 -11.66
C HIS A 466 27.42 -26.15 -12.52
N ALA A 467 26.28 -26.83 -12.65
CA ALA A 467 26.09 -27.92 -13.59
C ALA A 467 24.79 -27.71 -14.35
N SER A 468 24.75 -28.15 -15.59
CA SER A 468 23.55 -28.07 -16.44
C SER A 468 23.20 -29.45 -16.95
N TYR A 469 21.92 -29.82 -16.86
CA TYR A 469 21.39 -31.13 -17.25
C TYR A 469 20.28 -30.94 -18.29
N PRO A 470 20.23 -31.73 -19.33
CA PRO A 470 19.19 -31.65 -20.39
C PRO A 470 17.86 -32.30 -19.96
N THR A 471 17.47 -32.09 -18.70
CA THR A 471 16.25 -32.69 -18.13
C THR A 471 15.02 -31.94 -18.62
N VAL A 472 14.00 -32.67 -19.05
CA VAL A 472 12.70 -32.13 -19.47
C VAL A 472 11.59 -32.81 -18.67
N ASN A 473 10.73 -32.02 -18.04
CA ASN A 473 9.55 -32.50 -17.35
C ASN A 473 8.38 -31.53 -17.59
N LYS A 474 7.38 -32.00 -18.35
CA LYS A 474 6.22 -31.18 -18.75
C LYS A 474 5.30 -30.83 -17.56
N THR A 475 5.13 -31.73 -16.60
CA THR A 475 4.28 -31.52 -15.41
C THR A 475 4.76 -30.37 -14.55
N TRP A 476 6.08 -30.26 -14.39
CA TRP A 476 6.73 -29.20 -13.62
C TRP A 476 7.23 -28.05 -14.50
N GLY A 477 7.00 -28.10 -15.82
CA GLY A 477 7.46 -27.08 -16.73
C GLY A 477 8.99 -26.93 -16.73
N ILE A 478 9.72 -28.04 -16.55
CA ILE A 478 11.19 -28.08 -16.59
C ILE A 478 11.65 -28.27 -18.04
N ASN A 479 12.49 -27.34 -18.51
CA ASN A 479 13.13 -27.40 -19.82
C ASN A 479 14.61 -27.07 -19.67
N GLY A 480 15.41 -28.11 -19.41
CA GLY A 480 16.79 -27.99 -18.94
C GLY A 480 16.85 -27.62 -17.45
N LEU A 481 17.76 -28.24 -16.73
CA LEU A 481 17.97 -27.97 -15.31
C LEU A 481 19.39 -27.43 -15.12
N ARG A 482 19.51 -26.27 -14.43
CA ARG A 482 20.79 -25.69 -14.00
C ARG A 482 20.86 -25.70 -12.49
N HIS A 483 21.88 -26.35 -11.94
CA HIS A 483 22.17 -26.34 -10.52
C HIS A 483 23.34 -25.38 -10.25
N LEU A 484 23.11 -24.38 -9.42
CA LEU A 484 24.10 -23.43 -8.94
C LEU A 484 24.40 -23.76 -7.48
N VAL A 485 25.67 -23.90 -7.14
CA VAL A 485 26.13 -24.15 -5.77
C VAL A 485 27.09 -23.04 -5.37
N ARG A 486 26.86 -22.44 -4.22
CA ARG A 486 27.70 -21.38 -3.66
C ARG A 486 28.06 -21.68 -2.20
N PRO A 487 29.17 -22.39 -1.92
CA PRO A 487 29.73 -22.44 -0.59
C PRO A 487 30.22 -21.05 -0.16
N VAL A 488 29.93 -20.70 1.09
CA VAL A 488 30.34 -19.43 1.69
C VAL A 488 30.94 -19.67 3.06
N ALA A 489 32.01 -18.91 3.39
CA ALA A 489 32.52 -18.84 4.74
C ALA A 489 32.79 -17.38 5.10
N ARG A 490 32.20 -16.90 6.18
CA ARG A 490 32.35 -15.54 6.68
C ARG A 490 32.89 -15.55 8.08
N TYR A 491 34.08 -15.05 8.24
CA TYR A 491 34.75 -14.93 9.53
C TYR A 491 34.72 -13.49 10.01
N ARG A 492 34.35 -13.28 11.28
CA ARG A 492 34.39 -11.98 11.93
C ARG A 492 34.97 -12.12 13.33
N TYR A 493 35.96 -11.32 13.58
CA TYR A 493 36.53 -11.09 14.90
C TYR A 493 36.35 -9.62 15.23
N THR A 494 35.53 -9.35 16.25
CA THR A 494 35.29 -8.01 16.76
C THR A 494 35.85 -7.93 18.16
N THR A 495 36.68 -6.93 18.42
CA THR A 495 37.30 -6.68 19.73
C THR A 495 37.19 -5.20 20.09
N GLY A 496 37.29 -4.86 21.36
CA GLY A 496 37.24 -3.48 21.82
C GLY A 496 37.19 -3.37 23.33
N ASN A 497 36.82 -2.18 23.80
CA ASN A 497 36.60 -1.94 25.23
C ASN A 497 35.19 -2.36 25.66
N GLU A 498 35.11 -3.00 26.82
CA GLU A 498 33.83 -3.39 27.43
C GLU A 498 33.25 -2.23 28.21
N VAL A 499 32.16 -1.64 27.69
CA VAL A 499 31.48 -0.51 28.31
C VAL A 499 29.95 -0.74 28.44
N ASN A 500 29.49 -1.96 28.24
CA ASN A 500 28.05 -2.25 28.21
C ASN A 500 27.33 -1.89 29.51
N ARG A 501 28.00 -2.07 30.65
CA ARG A 501 27.44 -1.67 31.97
C ARG A 501 27.45 -0.16 32.22
N GLU A 502 28.18 0.59 31.41
CA GLU A 502 28.29 2.05 31.50
C GLU A 502 27.31 2.77 30.55
N ILE A 503 26.56 2.04 29.73
CA ILE A 503 25.64 2.56 28.73
C ILE A 503 24.21 2.25 29.15
N ALA A 504 23.41 3.30 29.22
CA ALA A 504 21.97 3.21 29.40
C ALA A 504 21.29 2.92 28.04
N ALA A 505 21.33 1.66 27.61
CA ALA A 505 20.96 1.26 26.24
C ALA A 505 19.47 1.56 25.92
N ILE A 506 19.20 2.41 24.93
CA ILE A 506 17.89 2.65 24.35
C ILE A 506 17.70 1.80 23.08
N GLU A 507 18.65 1.84 22.13
CA GLU A 507 18.61 0.99 20.95
C GLU A 507 19.11 -0.43 21.27
N ARG A 508 18.22 -1.19 21.89
CA ARG A 508 18.48 -2.58 22.28
C ARG A 508 18.25 -3.52 21.12
N ARG A 509 18.89 -4.68 21.17
CA ARG A 509 18.67 -5.76 20.21
C ARG A 509 17.22 -6.24 20.35
N ALA A 510 16.45 -6.06 19.29
CA ALA A 510 15.10 -6.62 19.18
C ALA A 510 15.18 -8.08 18.72
N PHE A 511 14.15 -8.86 19.06
CA PHE A 511 13.96 -10.18 18.48
C PHE A 511 13.78 -10.04 16.95
N ASP A 512 14.54 -10.85 16.21
CA ASP A 512 14.48 -10.91 14.75
C ASP A 512 14.35 -12.37 14.32
N LEU A 513 13.43 -12.64 13.41
CA LEU A 513 13.24 -13.94 12.78
C LEU A 513 14.33 -14.23 11.73
N ASP A 514 14.99 -13.20 11.24
CA ASP A 514 16.02 -13.32 10.24
C ASP A 514 17.36 -13.75 10.86
N ARG A 515 18.22 -14.30 10.01
CA ARG A 515 19.57 -14.65 10.38
C ARG A 515 20.36 -13.40 10.80
N PRO A 516 20.99 -13.37 11.99
CA PRO A 516 21.66 -12.18 12.49
C PRO A 516 22.73 -11.65 11.55
N LEU A 517 22.78 -10.33 11.41
CA LEU A 517 23.85 -9.64 10.68
C LEU A 517 25.15 -9.77 11.50
N ILE A 518 26.25 -10.12 10.83
CA ILE A 518 27.54 -10.34 11.49
C ILE A 518 28.54 -9.19 11.29
N ASN A 519 28.28 -8.31 10.32
CA ASN A 519 29.14 -7.17 10.04
C ASN A 519 28.90 -6.03 11.03
N LEU A 520 29.95 -5.47 11.59
CA LEU A 520 29.89 -4.37 12.57
C LEU A 520 29.13 -3.14 12.06
N GLY A 521 29.27 -2.78 10.80
CA GLY A 521 28.60 -1.62 10.20
C GLY A 521 27.15 -1.84 9.81
N GLU A 522 26.68 -3.08 9.73
CA GLU A 522 25.32 -3.43 9.33
C GLU A 522 24.36 -3.54 10.52
N GLN A 523 24.89 -3.76 11.73
CA GLN A 523 24.09 -3.90 12.93
C GLN A 523 23.48 -2.57 13.34
N ARG A 524 22.17 -2.57 13.67
CA ARG A 524 21.36 -1.39 13.98
C ARG A 524 21.15 -1.18 15.48
N SER A 525 21.18 -2.23 16.30
CA SER A 525 21.11 -2.14 17.76
C SER A 525 22.44 -1.67 18.34
N ILE A 526 22.73 -0.38 18.13
CA ILE A 526 24.07 0.18 18.40
C ILE A 526 24.45 0.10 19.88
N ASP A 527 23.48 0.21 20.78
CA ASP A 527 23.76 0.37 22.20
C ASP A 527 24.08 -0.97 22.89
N THR A 528 23.58 -2.08 22.35
CA THR A 528 23.80 -3.44 22.90
C THR A 528 24.81 -4.26 22.06
N PHE A 529 25.89 -3.63 21.68
CA PHE A 529 26.88 -4.27 20.85
C PHE A 529 27.88 -5.06 21.68
N ASN A 530 28.03 -6.36 21.39
CA ASN A 530 29.01 -7.22 22.03
C ASN A 530 30.14 -7.61 21.08
N PRO A 531 31.39 -7.68 21.54
CA PRO A 531 32.47 -8.31 20.79
C PRO A 531 32.07 -9.71 20.34
N THR A 532 32.45 -10.12 19.15
CA THR A 532 32.12 -11.43 18.61
C THR A 532 33.32 -12.08 17.94
N HIS A 533 33.47 -13.38 18.13
CA HIS A 533 34.43 -14.20 17.45
C HIS A 533 33.70 -15.35 16.75
N LEU A 534 33.30 -15.12 15.50
CA LEU A 534 32.33 -15.95 14.79
C LEU A 534 32.85 -16.37 13.41
N LEU A 535 32.68 -17.64 13.09
CA LEU A 535 32.80 -18.19 11.75
C LEU A 535 31.41 -18.69 11.31
N ARG A 536 30.81 -18.07 10.30
CA ARG A 536 29.61 -18.58 9.63
C ARG A 536 29.99 -19.30 8.37
N ILE A 537 29.68 -20.60 8.31
CA ILE A 537 29.82 -21.40 7.10
C ILE A 537 28.44 -21.67 6.51
N GLY A 538 28.37 -21.75 5.19
CA GLY A 538 27.08 -22.01 4.52
C GLY A 538 27.26 -22.61 3.14
N ILE A 539 26.19 -23.21 2.67
CA ILE A 539 26.07 -23.69 1.30
C ILE A 539 24.73 -23.24 0.73
N GLU A 540 24.78 -22.50 -0.35
CA GLU A 540 23.59 -22.02 -1.05
C GLU A 540 23.43 -22.82 -2.34
N ASN A 541 22.27 -23.44 -2.51
CA ASN A 541 21.92 -24.19 -3.68
C ASN A 541 20.73 -23.56 -4.38
N ARG A 542 20.83 -23.42 -5.70
CA ARG A 542 19.74 -22.89 -6.52
C ARG A 542 19.56 -23.75 -7.75
N TYR A 543 18.35 -24.20 -7.98
CA TYR A 543 17.96 -24.96 -9.14
C TYR A 543 17.11 -24.08 -10.06
N GLN A 544 17.52 -23.97 -11.32
CA GLN A 544 16.90 -23.12 -12.33
C GLN A 544 16.48 -23.93 -13.54
N THR A 545 15.45 -23.46 -14.22
CA THR A 545 15.05 -23.96 -15.55
C THR A 545 14.82 -22.79 -16.49
N ARG A 546 14.75 -23.06 -17.80
CA ARG A 546 14.39 -22.03 -18.78
C ARG A 546 12.97 -21.54 -18.50
N ALA A 547 12.76 -20.21 -18.54
CA ALA A 547 11.43 -19.63 -18.50
C ALA A 547 10.70 -19.87 -19.83
N SER A 548 9.36 -19.79 -19.81
CA SER A 548 8.54 -19.93 -21.02
C SER A 548 8.76 -18.81 -22.05
N GLY A 549 9.26 -17.66 -21.60
CA GLY A 549 9.66 -16.54 -22.45
C GLY A 549 11.18 -16.46 -22.57
N TYR A 550 11.77 -15.37 -22.09
CA TYR A 550 13.21 -15.13 -22.09
C TYR A 550 13.79 -15.32 -20.68
N GLY A 551 14.99 -15.94 -20.61
CA GLY A 551 15.76 -16.11 -19.38
C GLY A 551 15.51 -17.41 -18.63
N SER A 552 15.69 -17.40 -17.31
CA SER A 552 15.53 -18.55 -16.43
C SER A 552 14.62 -18.23 -15.26
N ARG A 553 13.95 -19.25 -14.72
CA ARG A 553 13.20 -19.16 -13.46
C ARG A 553 13.78 -20.08 -12.41
N ASP A 554 13.70 -19.69 -11.15
CA ASP A 554 14.09 -20.55 -10.04
C ASP A 554 13.02 -21.60 -9.79
N LEU A 555 13.43 -22.87 -9.67
CA LEU A 555 12.59 -24.01 -9.28
C LEU A 555 12.65 -24.26 -7.78
N ALA A 556 13.87 -24.18 -7.23
CA ALA A 556 14.15 -24.39 -5.82
C ALA A 556 15.41 -23.64 -5.40
N ALA A 557 15.45 -23.22 -4.17
CA ALA A 557 16.67 -22.83 -3.48
C ALA A 557 16.70 -23.50 -2.11
N LEU A 558 17.84 -24.09 -1.75
CA LEU A 558 18.08 -24.71 -0.44
C LEU A 558 19.39 -24.17 0.12
N ASN A 559 19.28 -23.35 1.16
CA ASN A 559 20.43 -22.76 1.83
C ASN A 559 20.55 -23.36 3.23
N PHE A 560 21.77 -23.64 3.60
CA PHE A 560 22.12 -24.06 4.95
C PHE A 560 23.24 -23.19 5.48
N TYR A 561 23.14 -22.76 6.72
CA TYR A 561 24.19 -22.00 7.40
C TYR A 561 24.38 -22.50 8.82
N GLN A 562 25.64 -22.46 9.28
CA GLN A 562 26.06 -22.83 10.62
C GLN A 562 26.92 -21.73 11.22
N ASP A 563 26.58 -21.24 12.38
CA ASP A 563 27.43 -20.36 13.16
C ASP A 563 28.30 -21.17 14.11
N VAL A 564 29.58 -20.88 14.07
CA VAL A 564 30.61 -21.43 14.96
C VAL A 564 31.16 -20.28 15.79
N LEU A 565 30.84 -20.27 17.07
CA LEU A 565 31.36 -19.31 18.04
C LEU A 565 32.75 -19.81 18.52
N LEU A 566 33.77 -19.02 18.24
CA LEU A 566 35.13 -19.33 18.65
C LEU A 566 35.44 -18.80 20.05
N ASP A 567 34.66 -17.83 20.50
CA ASP A 567 34.59 -17.39 21.87
C ASP A 567 33.12 -17.38 22.31
N LYS A 568 32.74 -18.31 23.15
CA LYS A 568 31.35 -18.52 23.57
C LYS A 568 31.01 -17.74 24.86
N ASP A 569 32.02 -17.39 25.64
CA ASP A 569 31.81 -16.81 26.99
C ASP A 569 31.43 -15.31 26.85
N ASP A 570 31.82 -14.64 25.79
CA ASP A 570 31.48 -13.25 25.45
C ASP A 570 30.19 -13.10 24.64
N PHE A 571 29.52 -14.22 24.30
CA PHE A 571 28.34 -14.18 23.43
C PHE A 571 27.05 -14.21 24.26
N GLU A 572 26.42 -13.06 24.42
CA GLU A 572 25.07 -12.97 24.99
C GLU A 572 24.00 -13.34 23.96
N ARG A 573 23.22 -14.34 24.30
CA ARG A 573 22.04 -14.72 23.50
C ARG A 573 20.80 -13.93 23.95
N TYR A 574 19.92 -13.68 23.01
CA TYR A 574 18.61 -13.03 23.29
C TYR A 574 17.77 -13.81 24.31
N ASP A 575 17.87 -15.15 24.31
CA ASP A 575 17.10 -16.07 25.16
C ASP A 575 17.74 -16.36 26.53
N GLN A 576 18.83 -15.67 26.89
CA GLN A 576 19.60 -15.84 28.13
C GLN A 576 20.12 -17.27 28.34
N GLU A 577 20.06 -18.15 27.34
CA GLU A 577 20.67 -19.47 27.39
C GLU A 577 22.17 -19.40 27.06
N SER A 578 22.97 -20.25 27.69
CA SER A 578 24.42 -20.31 27.42
C SER A 578 24.69 -20.68 25.95
N ALA A 579 25.56 -19.91 25.30
CA ALA A 579 25.98 -20.19 23.96
C ALA A 579 26.84 -21.46 23.87
N SER A 580 26.81 -22.15 22.75
CA SER A 580 27.67 -23.29 22.45
C SER A 580 28.58 -23.00 21.26
N THR A 581 29.70 -23.68 21.14
CA THR A 581 30.64 -23.52 20.01
C THR A 581 29.89 -23.64 18.67
N PHE A 582 29.03 -24.64 18.50
CA PHE A 582 28.11 -24.76 17.37
C PHE A 582 26.74 -24.21 17.81
N ASP A 583 26.55 -22.92 17.65
CA ASP A 583 25.40 -22.26 18.26
C ASP A 583 24.11 -22.50 17.50
N ALA A 584 23.97 -21.93 16.33
CA ALA A 584 22.73 -22.01 15.58
C ALA A 584 22.97 -22.46 14.12
N SER A 585 22.07 -23.30 13.64
CA SER A 585 21.95 -23.68 12.24
C SER A 585 20.69 -23.06 11.65
N TRP A 586 20.79 -22.56 10.42
CA TRP A 586 19.63 -22.05 9.66
C TRP A 586 19.44 -22.89 8.40
N VAL A 587 18.19 -23.23 8.14
CA VAL A 587 17.77 -23.89 6.91
C VAL A 587 16.72 -23.01 6.23
N GLU A 588 17.00 -22.61 5.00
CA GLU A 588 16.09 -21.83 4.17
C GLU A 588 15.77 -22.65 2.93
N LEU A 589 14.50 -22.92 2.68
CA LEU A 589 14.03 -23.65 1.52
C LEU A 589 12.97 -22.84 0.78
N MET A 590 13.20 -22.60 -0.50
CA MET A 590 12.22 -22.04 -1.42
C MET A 590 11.92 -23.09 -2.50
N LEU A 591 10.65 -23.42 -2.72
CA LEU A 591 10.22 -24.29 -3.80
C LEU A 591 9.20 -23.57 -4.70
N ARG A 592 9.49 -23.49 -5.98
CA ARG A 592 8.65 -22.92 -7.04
C ARG A 592 8.64 -23.85 -8.25
N PRO A 593 8.32 -25.14 -8.07
CA PRO A 593 8.48 -26.12 -9.17
C PRO A 593 7.52 -25.82 -10.32
N ALA A 594 6.34 -25.26 -10.01
CA ALA A 594 5.34 -24.88 -10.99
C ALA A 594 4.62 -23.57 -10.56
N PRO A 595 3.92 -22.88 -11.47
CA PRO A 595 3.17 -21.66 -11.12
C PRO A 595 2.09 -21.88 -10.04
N TRP A 596 1.58 -23.10 -9.92
CA TRP A 596 0.52 -23.46 -8.98
C TRP A 596 1.01 -23.82 -7.57
N LEU A 597 2.34 -23.97 -7.35
CA LEU A 597 2.92 -24.32 -6.04
C LEU A 597 4.03 -23.34 -5.66
N LYS A 598 3.86 -22.69 -4.50
CA LYS A 598 4.89 -21.91 -3.84
C LYS A 598 5.02 -22.44 -2.41
N PHE A 599 6.25 -22.74 -2.00
CA PHE A 599 6.56 -23.15 -0.64
C PHE A 599 7.83 -22.47 -0.18
N ASP A 600 7.78 -21.80 0.96
CA ASP A 600 8.91 -21.21 1.65
C ASP A 600 9.00 -21.77 3.05
N LEU A 601 10.21 -22.11 3.48
CA LEU A 601 10.51 -22.54 4.83
C LEU A 601 11.78 -21.82 5.31
N SER A 602 11.71 -21.28 6.52
CA SER A 602 12.85 -20.78 7.27
C SER A 602 12.84 -21.44 8.66
N ALA A 603 13.92 -22.11 9.01
CA ALA A 603 14.06 -22.79 10.29
C ALA A 603 15.38 -22.43 10.95
N ARG A 604 15.34 -22.21 12.27
CA ARG A 604 16.50 -22.08 13.14
C ARG A 604 16.54 -23.25 14.09
N LEU A 605 17.68 -23.90 14.15
CA LEU A 605 17.94 -25.04 15.00
C LEU A 605 19.06 -24.71 15.98
N LYS A 606 18.92 -25.06 17.24
CA LYS A 606 20.04 -25.13 18.18
C LYS A 606 20.83 -26.38 17.83
N THR A 607 22.08 -26.20 17.38
CA THR A 607 22.88 -27.32 16.84
C THR A 607 23.16 -28.36 17.88
N HIS A 608 23.43 -27.94 19.15
CA HIS A 608 23.54 -28.87 20.25
C HIS A 608 22.15 -29.42 20.63
N GLY A 609 21.90 -30.69 20.35
CA GLY A 609 20.63 -31.39 20.61
C GLY A 609 19.59 -31.23 19.49
N LEU A 610 19.93 -30.62 18.36
CA LEU A 610 19.07 -30.43 17.17
C LEU A 610 17.65 -29.93 17.52
N THR A 611 17.58 -29.02 18.49
CA THR A 611 16.30 -28.48 18.95
C THR A 611 15.82 -27.41 17.99
N LEU A 612 14.60 -27.55 17.48
CA LEU A 612 13.94 -26.54 16.66
C LEU A 612 13.56 -25.34 17.55
N GLU A 613 14.14 -24.18 17.27
CA GLU A 613 13.88 -22.94 18.00
C GLU A 613 12.85 -22.08 17.28
N GLN A 614 12.91 -22.09 15.95
CA GLN A 614 12.03 -21.29 15.12
C GLN A 614 11.70 -22.04 13.83
N LEU A 615 10.45 -21.96 13.44
CA LEU A 615 9.96 -22.45 12.15
C LEU A 615 8.94 -21.47 11.57
N VAL A 616 9.23 -21.02 10.37
CA VAL A 616 8.28 -20.24 9.57
C VAL A 616 8.07 -20.97 8.27
N THR A 617 6.81 -21.31 7.96
CA THR A 617 6.45 -21.90 6.67
C THR A 617 5.39 -21.06 5.98
N ARG A 618 5.45 -20.99 4.68
CA ARG A 618 4.43 -20.35 3.83
C ARG A 618 4.22 -21.24 2.61
N THR A 619 3.03 -21.77 2.46
CA THR A 619 2.64 -22.59 1.31
C THR A 619 1.51 -21.89 0.58
N ALA A 620 1.60 -21.77 -0.73
CA ALA A 620 0.48 -21.33 -1.54
C ALA A 620 0.26 -22.31 -2.70
N LEU A 621 -0.96 -22.83 -2.76
CA LEU A 621 -1.47 -23.62 -3.86
C LEU A 621 -2.41 -22.74 -4.67
N ILE A 622 -2.16 -22.61 -5.98
CA ILE A 622 -2.84 -21.64 -6.85
C ILE A 622 -3.33 -22.36 -8.13
N SER A 623 -4.60 -22.29 -8.42
CA SER A 623 -5.16 -22.81 -9.66
C SER A 623 -5.60 -21.65 -10.58
N GLY A 624 -4.64 -21.10 -11.31
CA GLY A 624 -4.86 -19.95 -12.18
C GLY A 624 -5.46 -18.78 -11.41
N GLU A 625 -6.62 -18.31 -11.85
CA GLU A 625 -7.40 -17.30 -11.13
C GLU A 625 -8.58 -17.88 -10.34
N SER A 626 -8.79 -19.20 -10.38
CA SER A 626 -9.99 -19.84 -9.84
C SER A 626 -9.96 -19.95 -8.33
N TRP A 627 -8.87 -20.46 -7.77
CA TRP A 627 -8.73 -20.61 -6.31
C TRP A 627 -7.27 -20.53 -5.85
N GLN A 628 -7.12 -20.17 -4.60
CA GLN A 628 -5.85 -20.19 -3.87
C GLN A 628 -6.07 -20.71 -2.45
N ILE A 629 -5.16 -21.55 -2.00
CA ILE A 629 -5.08 -22.02 -0.61
C ILE A 629 -3.71 -21.61 -0.09
N GLY A 630 -3.69 -20.88 1.04
CA GLY A 630 -2.51 -20.55 1.80
C GLY A 630 -2.46 -21.39 3.08
N LEU A 631 -1.29 -21.96 3.39
CA LEU A 631 -1.00 -22.60 4.66
C LEU A 631 0.24 -21.97 5.23
N SER A 632 0.20 -21.54 6.49
CA SER A 632 1.37 -20.97 7.13
C SER A 632 1.50 -21.40 8.57
N THR A 633 2.76 -21.52 9.00
CA THR A 633 3.12 -21.81 10.39
C THR A 633 4.09 -20.75 10.87
N ASP A 634 3.85 -20.20 12.06
CA ASP A 634 4.75 -19.32 12.77
C ASP A 634 5.00 -19.95 14.15
N MET A 635 6.18 -20.52 14.33
CA MET A 635 6.58 -21.16 15.57
C MET A 635 7.86 -20.50 16.10
N LEU A 636 7.81 -20.06 17.34
CA LEU A 636 8.93 -19.67 18.16
C LEU A 636 8.82 -20.41 19.48
N ARG A 637 9.80 -21.23 19.77
CA ARG A 637 9.79 -22.16 20.91
C ARG A 637 9.40 -21.46 22.20
N ARG A 638 8.39 -21.99 22.90
CA ARG A 638 7.82 -21.48 24.16
C ARG A 638 7.16 -20.12 24.10
N GLN A 639 7.08 -19.48 22.94
CA GLN A 639 6.52 -18.13 22.81
C GLN A 639 5.36 -18.06 21.82
N ILE A 640 5.51 -18.67 20.65
CA ILE A 640 4.53 -18.63 19.57
C ILE A 640 4.43 -20.02 18.94
N ASP A 641 3.20 -20.50 18.70
CA ASP A 641 2.97 -21.71 17.93
C ASP A 641 1.62 -21.58 17.21
N GLN A 642 1.63 -20.90 16.06
CA GLN A 642 0.44 -20.51 15.32
C GLN A 642 0.41 -21.13 13.94
N TYR A 643 -0.78 -21.59 13.56
CA TYR A 643 -1.09 -22.14 12.26
C TYR A 643 -2.19 -21.29 11.61
N ARG A 644 -2.04 -21.00 10.33
CA ARG A 644 -3.04 -20.27 9.56
C ARG A 644 -3.36 -20.98 8.27
N ILE A 645 -4.65 -21.03 7.96
CA ILE A 645 -5.19 -21.51 6.70
C ILE A 645 -5.99 -20.36 6.09
N ASP A 646 -5.62 -19.92 4.91
CA ASP A 646 -6.41 -18.98 4.12
C ASP A 646 -6.83 -19.63 2.81
N PHE A 647 -8.04 -19.37 2.41
CA PHE A 647 -8.63 -19.91 1.20
C PHE A 647 -9.45 -18.84 0.49
N ILE A 648 -9.30 -18.74 -0.82
CA ILE A 648 -10.16 -17.97 -1.68
C ILE A 648 -10.50 -18.77 -2.93
N THR A 649 -11.77 -18.75 -3.34
CA THR A 649 -12.19 -19.37 -4.60
C THR A 649 -13.20 -18.49 -5.32
N LYS A 650 -12.97 -18.26 -6.60
CA LYS A 650 -13.91 -17.60 -7.48
C LYS A 650 -14.97 -18.61 -7.95
N LEU A 651 -16.22 -18.40 -7.61
CA LEU A 651 -17.34 -19.19 -8.11
C LEU A 651 -17.69 -18.77 -9.54
N ASN A 652 -17.59 -17.48 -9.82
CA ASN A 652 -17.75 -16.86 -11.13
C ASN A 652 -17.18 -15.43 -11.11
N GLU A 653 -17.43 -14.63 -12.14
CA GLU A 653 -16.94 -13.25 -12.24
C GLU A 653 -17.48 -12.31 -11.14
N ARG A 654 -18.62 -12.65 -10.53
CA ARG A 654 -19.29 -11.85 -9.52
C ARG A 654 -19.06 -12.31 -8.10
N TYR A 655 -18.85 -13.61 -7.87
CA TYR A 655 -18.81 -14.20 -6.53
C TYR A 655 -17.49 -14.92 -6.27
N ALA A 656 -16.89 -14.63 -5.12
CA ALA A 656 -15.79 -15.39 -4.56
C ALA A 656 -16.08 -15.73 -3.10
N LEU A 657 -15.70 -16.93 -2.67
CA LEU A 657 -15.70 -17.33 -1.27
C LEU A 657 -14.30 -17.16 -0.70
N PHE A 658 -14.23 -16.78 0.57
CA PHE A 658 -12.95 -16.73 1.29
C PHE A 658 -13.08 -17.25 2.72
N SER A 659 -11.98 -17.74 3.27
CA SER A 659 -11.82 -18.02 4.69
C SER A 659 -10.41 -17.67 5.16
N ASP A 660 -10.29 -17.28 6.43
CA ASP A 660 -9.03 -17.07 7.18
C ASP A 660 -9.23 -17.71 8.54
N ILE A 661 -8.46 -18.75 8.84
CA ILE A 661 -8.56 -19.53 10.07
C ILE A 661 -7.20 -19.53 10.74
N ARG A 662 -7.13 -19.16 12.01
CA ARG A 662 -5.92 -19.16 12.82
C ARG A 662 -6.11 -20.01 14.05
N PHE A 663 -5.18 -20.92 14.27
CA PHE A 663 -5.13 -21.79 15.41
C PHE A 663 -3.84 -21.53 16.21
N ASP A 664 -3.95 -21.31 17.51
CA ASP A 664 -2.84 -21.19 18.43
C ASP A 664 -2.73 -22.51 19.22
N SER A 665 -1.62 -23.21 19.01
CA SER A 665 -1.38 -24.51 19.62
C SER A 665 -1.09 -24.42 21.13
N GLN A 666 -0.49 -23.30 21.59
CA GLN A 666 -0.22 -23.10 23.01
C GLN A 666 -1.51 -22.84 23.79
N ALA A 667 -2.40 -22.04 23.23
CA ALA A 667 -3.72 -21.80 23.78
C ALA A 667 -4.71 -22.95 23.52
N ASN A 668 -4.35 -23.88 22.63
CA ASN A 668 -5.21 -24.96 22.11
C ASN A 668 -6.58 -24.43 21.63
N ALA A 669 -6.56 -23.33 20.91
CA ALA A 669 -7.76 -22.62 20.49
C ALA A 669 -7.66 -22.02 19.09
N PHE A 670 -8.81 -21.94 18.41
CA PHE A 670 -8.96 -21.11 17.22
C PHE A 670 -9.07 -19.66 17.66
N THR A 671 -8.01 -18.88 17.45
CA THR A 671 -7.96 -17.47 17.88
C THR A 671 -8.70 -16.54 16.95
N HIS A 672 -8.83 -16.93 15.67
CA HIS A 672 -9.55 -16.16 14.67
C HIS A 672 -10.07 -17.09 13.57
N THR A 673 -11.35 -16.99 13.28
CA THR A 673 -11.97 -17.64 12.12
C THR A 673 -12.85 -16.62 11.42
N ARG A 674 -12.57 -16.34 10.15
CA ARG A 674 -13.38 -15.47 9.31
C ARG A 674 -13.73 -16.20 8.02
N VAL A 675 -15.02 -16.25 7.70
CA VAL A 675 -15.53 -16.83 6.45
C VAL A 675 -16.45 -15.84 5.78
N GLY A 676 -16.45 -15.80 4.47
CA GLY A 676 -17.31 -14.83 3.81
C GLY A 676 -17.42 -14.99 2.30
N ILE A 677 -18.26 -14.10 1.75
CA ILE A 677 -18.54 -14.01 0.32
C ILE A 677 -18.17 -12.61 -0.12
N HIS A 678 -17.31 -12.54 -1.11
CA HIS A 678 -17.02 -11.32 -1.85
C HIS A 678 -17.86 -11.31 -3.12
N THR A 679 -18.58 -10.20 -3.37
CA THR A 679 -19.41 -10.04 -4.57
C THR A 679 -19.21 -8.69 -5.23
N LYS A 680 -19.27 -8.64 -6.55
CA LYS A 680 -19.26 -7.42 -7.36
C LYS A 680 -20.65 -7.13 -7.89
N ILE A 681 -21.18 -5.95 -7.60
CA ILE A 681 -22.49 -5.51 -8.08
C ILE A 681 -22.30 -4.39 -9.09
N GLY A 682 -22.79 -4.62 -10.33
CA GLY A 682 -22.71 -3.64 -11.41
C GLY A 682 -21.30 -3.20 -11.79
N ASN A 683 -20.27 -3.98 -11.43
CA ASN A 683 -18.83 -3.70 -11.61
C ASN A 683 -18.31 -2.41 -10.95
N ILE A 684 -19.17 -1.70 -10.21
CA ILE A 684 -18.80 -0.48 -9.47
C ILE A 684 -18.81 -0.69 -7.97
N TRP A 685 -19.55 -1.69 -7.46
CA TRP A 685 -19.62 -2.00 -6.05
C TRP A 685 -18.90 -3.30 -5.73
N GLU A 686 -18.11 -3.27 -4.70
CA GLU A 686 -17.54 -4.43 -4.04
C GLU A 686 -18.25 -4.63 -2.70
N VAL A 687 -18.84 -5.80 -2.50
CA VAL A 687 -19.59 -6.12 -1.27
C VAL A 687 -18.99 -7.39 -0.65
N ILE A 688 -18.68 -7.31 0.63
CA ILE A 688 -18.12 -8.42 1.40
C ILE A 688 -19.08 -8.74 2.54
N TYR A 689 -19.61 -9.95 2.55
CA TYR A 689 -20.36 -10.52 3.68
C TYR A 689 -19.42 -11.43 4.45
N ALA A 690 -19.26 -11.20 5.75
CA ALA A 690 -18.36 -12.01 6.56
C ALA A 690 -18.95 -12.36 7.92
N LEU A 691 -18.67 -13.59 8.36
CA LEU A 691 -18.85 -14.05 9.72
C LEU A 691 -17.48 -14.18 10.35
N SER A 692 -17.30 -13.67 11.54
CA SER A 692 -16.05 -13.75 12.31
C SER A 692 -16.30 -14.36 13.69
N PHE A 693 -15.41 -15.24 14.09
CA PHE A 693 -15.34 -15.82 15.43
C PHE A 693 -13.95 -15.53 15.97
N ARG A 694 -13.89 -14.96 17.16
CA ARG A 694 -12.64 -14.68 17.87
C ARG A 694 -12.66 -15.33 19.22
N ASN A 695 -11.56 -15.94 19.57
CA ASN A 695 -11.33 -16.43 20.91
C ASN A 695 -9.94 -15.96 21.33
N ASN A 696 -9.89 -14.98 22.23
CA ASN A 696 -8.67 -14.43 22.74
C ASN A 696 -8.60 -14.71 24.25
N THR A 697 -7.48 -15.24 24.73
CA THR A 697 -7.27 -15.54 26.16
C THR A 697 -7.27 -14.30 27.05
N THR A 698 -7.03 -13.12 26.47
CA THR A 698 -7.02 -11.83 27.18
C THR A 698 -8.29 -11.01 27.02
N ARG A 699 -9.22 -11.44 26.14
CA ARG A 699 -10.52 -10.80 25.88
C ARG A 699 -11.61 -11.82 25.69
N GLU A 700 -12.85 -11.39 25.82
CA GLU A 700 -14.02 -12.22 25.61
C GLU A 700 -14.10 -12.77 24.18
N SER A 701 -14.64 -13.99 24.07
CA SER A 701 -14.95 -14.60 22.77
C SER A 701 -16.03 -13.77 22.08
N ASP A 702 -15.81 -13.43 20.83
CA ASP A 702 -16.73 -12.60 20.05
C ASP A 702 -17.15 -13.29 18.76
N PHE A 703 -18.46 -13.19 18.49
CA PHE A 703 -19.08 -13.53 17.21
C PHE A 703 -19.50 -12.24 16.52
N GLY A 704 -19.04 -12.02 15.31
CA GLY A 704 -19.39 -10.86 14.52
C GLY A 704 -19.96 -11.22 13.14
N PHE A 705 -20.94 -10.46 12.70
CA PHE A 705 -21.40 -10.43 11.32
C PHE A 705 -21.13 -9.06 10.73
N THR A 706 -20.54 -9.02 9.54
CA THR A 706 -20.23 -7.76 8.83
C THR A 706 -20.68 -7.81 7.38
N VAL A 707 -21.15 -6.66 6.89
CA VAL A 707 -21.38 -6.39 5.47
C VAL A 707 -20.62 -5.12 5.13
N SER A 708 -19.58 -5.23 4.32
CA SER A 708 -18.81 -4.08 3.84
C SER A 708 -19.15 -3.80 2.39
N LEU A 709 -19.42 -2.53 2.09
CA LEU A 709 -19.74 -2.01 0.76
C LEU A 709 -18.72 -0.93 0.40
N ARG A 710 -18.03 -1.12 -0.70
CA ARG A 710 -17.03 -0.17 -1.21
C ARG A 710 -17.34 0.21 -2.65
N LEU A 711 -17.27 1.50 -2.94
CA LEU A 711 -17.35 2.01 -4.30
C LEU A 711 -15.95 1.95 -4.95
N ASN A 712 -15.85 1.18 -6.05
CA ASN A 712 -14.61 1.08 -6.80
C ASN A 712 -14.34 2.35 -7.62
N ASP A 713 -13.18 2.93 -7.45
CA ASP A 713 -12.60 3.94 -8.35
C ASP A 713 -11.89 3.18 -9.49
N LEU A 714 -12.41 3.25 -10.72
CA LEU A 714 -11.94 2.51 -11.89
C LEU A 714 -10.64 3.09 -12.48
#